data_dd82cb4f92217cdb2e804b11346b4934
#
_entry.id   dd82cb4f92217cdb2e804b11346b4934
#
_cell.length_a   1.000
_cell.length_b   1.000
_cell.length_c   1.000
_cell.angle_alpha   90.00
_cell.angle_beta   90.00
_cell.angle_gamma   90.00
#
_symmetry.space_group_name_H-M   'P 1'
#
loop_
_entity.id
_entity.type
_entity.pdbx_description
1 polymer ?
#
loop_
_entity_poly.entity_id
_entity_poly.type
_entity_poly.pdbx_seq_one_letter_code
_entity_poly.pdbx_strand_id
1 'polypeptide(L)'
;MRISEMHIGQKGCIVKVKGHGSARKRAVDAGFYKGICVEVLDMGDGSFSIDVEGTTRLLPFAEASMIEVLTTEEAAREQGVSEVTVEMLKELAHKHRHQIEIALVGQPLSGKNSLYHMAIGTPDRPAVPTSEVQRDTRHFQDYELHLTNLPDTYSLTSRTSDTWTVRKHLVDDAPDVIINVVDATDLERSMQVTAQLLDMNLRVIIALNKYDAMQASGAQLDYQGLSRLLGTPVVPTVSLNDEGLDHLLHLAINIYEGADFLDDDGEVNPEVMRELQEWHRNIVHTDEHSEHLADFTRDHTLNARYKKHAYRHIHIYHGSELEQSIETLRTEVWKSERTRHRYSTRFVAIGLLEGDVEIEQFVRAEMPNSKAIFALRDKEWRRYSHLMGEKVSEAIHTAKQGFVQGALKETYTPAATEEPANRHLTQRIDHIVTHKVWGVVIFLASLFIMFEATFVLGEYPMQGIEWLVEQTGLFIERLLPEGPIKDMVVDGIIGGVGGVIVFLPNILILYFFISLMEDSGYMSRAAFIMDKAMHKMGLHGKSFITLIMGFGCNVPAILATRMIESRKSRLITMLVTPLMSCSARLPVYIIFVAAFFPRHSGIMLMGLYLTGIILAVLVARLLSRTVMRGDETPYVMELTPYRRPAWKVIFKHTWDKGYEYLKKMGGVILIASIVVWFLGYYPRSEQYDTPAKQQEHSYIGYIGKAIEPALAPLGFDWKMGIGLVSGVGAKELIVSTLGVLYANQEVDNAESEAQIAAALKTVTTPPAALAYMVFVLIYFPCLATLIAIKKETKQWRWAIFTAVYTTVLAWVAAFAVYQIGGMIL
;
A
#
# COMPACT_ATOMS: atom_id res chain seq x y z
N MET A 1 -12.10 27.50 -18.51
CA MET A 1 -11.31 28.14 -19.61
C MET A 1 -10.11 28.88 -19.04
N ARG A 2 -9.03 29.12 -19.82
CA ARG A 2 -7.88 29.93 -19.36
C ARG A 2 -7.99 31.34 -19.92
N ILE A 3 -7.41 32.33 -19.22
CA ILE A 3 -7.40 33.72 -19.75
C ILE A 3 -6.76 33.78 -21.16
N SER A 4 -5.72 32.96 -21.40
CA SER A 4 -5.08 32.88 -22.72
C SER A 4 -5.95 32.33 -23.85
N GLU A 5 -7.10 31.78 -23.52
CA GLU A 5 -8.07 31.19 -24.47
C GLU A 5 -9.33 32.06 -24.62
N MET A 6 -9.42 33.15 -23.84
CA MET A 6 -10.54 34.11 -23.91
C MET A 6 -10.43 34.99 -25.15
N HIS A 7 -11.56 35.48 -25.63
CA HIS A 7 -11.68 36.42 -26.76
C HIS A 7 -11.77 37.87 -26.22
N ILE A 8 -11.44 38.83 -27.09
CA ILE A 8 -11.56 40.26 -26.77
C ILE A 8 -13.04 40.58 -26.46
N GLY A 9 -13.30 41.30 -25.36
CA GLY A 9 -14.61 41.63 -24.82
C GLY A 9 -15.28 40.51 -24.01
N GLN A 10 -14.64 39.33 -23.87
CA GLN A 10 -15.17 38.24 -23.06
C GLN A 10 -14.92 38.50 -21.60
N LYS A 11 -15.98 38.28 -20.76
CA LYS A 11 -15.92 38.40 -19.31
C LYS A 11 -15.87 37.04 -18.63
N GLY A 12 -15.11 36.96 -17.58
CA GLY A 12 -15.00 35.75 -16.75
C GLY A 12 -14.52 36.10 -15.36
N CYS A 13 -14.77 35.24 -14.40
CA CYS A 13 -14.24 35.42 -13.05
C CYS A 13 -13.19 34.33 -12.74
N ILE A 14 -12.09 34.71 -12.10
CA ILE A 14 -10.95 33.85 -11.80
C ILE A 14 -11.39 32.81 -10.77
N VAL A 15 -11.33 31.55 -11.14
CA VAL A 15 -11.64 30.40 -10.26
C VAL A 15 -10.38 29.76 -9.72
N LYS A 16 -9.25 29.83 -10.47
CA LYS A 16 -7.98 29.26 -10.01
C LYS A 16 -6.79 29.95 -10.67
N VAL A 17 -5.74 30.20 -9.86
CA VAL A 17 -4.44 30.66 -10.34
C VAL A 17 -3.45 29.51 -10.17
N LYS A 18 -3.20 28.80 -11.26
CA LYS A 18 -2.21 27.70 -11.31
C LYS A 18 -0.80 28.30 -11.41
N GLY A 19 0.21 27.46 -11.21
CA GLY A 19 1.60 27.87 -11.32
C GLY A 19 2.33 27.85 -9.98
N HIS A 20 3.65 27.98 -10.05
CA HIS A 20 4.53 27.80 -8.91
C HIS A 20 5.40 29.03 -8.65
N GLY A 21 5.69 29.30 -7.38
CA GLY A 21 6.68 30.28 -6.94
C GLY A 21 6.43 31.70 -7.45
N SER A 22 7.49 32.31 -7.95
CA SER A 22 7.50 33.73 -8.34
C SER A 22 6.53 34.11 -9.47
N ALA A 23 6.15 33.18 -10.35
CA ALA A 23 5.21 33.47 -11.44
C ALA A 23 3.78 33.62 -10.89
N ARG A 24 3.34 32.74 -9.99
CA ARG A 24 2.05 32.86 -9.31
C ARG A 24 2.01 34.11 -8.44
N LYS A 25 3.10 34.39 -7.70
CA LYS A 25 3.20 35.58 -6.88
C LYS A 25 3.03 36.86 -7.73
N ARG A 26 3.73 36.98 -8.86
CA ARG A 26 3.57 38.16 -9.76
C ARG A 26 2.16 38.35 -10.30
N ALA A 27 1.46 37.21 -10.66
CA ALA A 27 0.08 37.28 -11.11
C ALA A 27 -0.84 37.81 -9.98
N VAL A 28 -0.66 37.30 -8.76
CA VAL A 28 -1.44 37.74 -7.58
C VAL A 28 -1.12 39.20 -7.20
N ASP A 29 0.15 39.56 -7.15
CA ASP A 29 0.60 40.94 -6.87
C ASP A 29 0.11 41.92 -7.94
N ALA A 30 -0.05 41.44 -9.18
CA ALA A 30 -0.68 42.20 -10.27
C ALA A 30 -2.21 42.28 -10.16
N GLY A 31 -2.83 41.67 -9.12
CA GLY A 31 -4.27 41.75 -8.86
C GLY A 31 -5.08 40.66 -9.49
N PHE A 32 -4.47 39.59 -10.02
CA PHE A 32 -5.17 38.43 -10.58
C PHE A 32 -5.25 37.32 -9.52
N TYR A 33 -6.26 37.39 -8.66
CA TYR A 33 -6.48 36.34 -7.64
C TYR A 33 -7.89 35.76 -7.72
N LYS A 34 -8.09 34.62 -7.12
CA LYS A 34 -9.34 33.88 -7.16
C LYS A 34 -10.52 34.72 -6.65
N GLY A 35 -11.62 34.69 -7.37
CA GLY A 35 -12.82 35.44 -7.05
C GLY A 35 -12.92 36.81 -7.76
N ILE A 36 -11.88 37.27 -8.43
CA ILE A 36 -11.93 38.54 -9.19
C ILE A 36 -12.47 38.29 -10.60
N CYS A 37 -13.30 39.24 -11.07
CA CYS A 37 -13.82 39.19 -12.43
C CYS A 37 -12.96 40.06 -13.36
N VAL A 38 -12.69 39.58 -14.54
CA VAL A 38 -11.80 40.13 -15.54
C VAL A 38 -12.49 40.19 -16.91
N GLU A 39 -12.09 41.21 -17.71
CA GLU A 39 -12.53 41.36 -19.09
C GLU A 39 -11.29 41.53 -19.99
N VAL A 40 -11.16 40.76 -21.05
CA VAL A 40 -10.06 40.91 -22.00
C VAL A 40 -10.34 42.08 -22.92
N LEU A 41 -9.55 43.16 -22.82
CA LEU A 41 -9.69 44.38 -23.59
C LEU A 41 -8.97 44.34 -24.94
N ASP A 42 -7.74 43.78 -24.94
CA ASP A 42 -6.89 43.69 -26.12
C ASP A 42 -5.89 42.53 -26.04
N MET A 43 -5.47 42.04 -27.19
CA MET A 43 -4.49 40.99 -27.35
C MET A 43 -3.32 41.51 -28.18
N GLY A 44 -2.23 41.94 -27.52
CA GLY A 44 -1.02 42.31 -28.17
C GLY A 44 -0.01 41.19 -28.35
N ASP A 45 1.13 41.52 -29.04
CA ASP A 45 2.22 40.54 -29.23
C ASP A 45 2.87 40.15 -27.89
N GLY A 46 2.41 39.03 -27.34
CA GLY A 46 2.96 38.39 -26.12
C GLY A 46 2.33 38.84 -24.77
N SER A 47 1.32 39.70 -24.76
CA SER A 47 0.59 40.08 -23.54
C SER A 47 -0.88 40.40 -23.79
N PHE A 48 -1.69 40.21 -22.73
CA PHE A 48 -3.10 40.58 -22.70
C PHE A 48 -3.29 41.87 -21.95
N SER A 49 -4.10 42.80 -22.49
CA SER A 49 -4.62 43.94 -21.78
C SER A 49 -5.98 43.54 -21.16
N ILE A 50 -6.04 43.54 -19.84
CA ILE A 50 -7.16 42.97 -19.09
C ILE A 50 -7.69 44.07 -18.15
N ASP A 51 -8.99 44.27 -18.16
CA ASP A 51 -9.66 45.06 -17.13
C ASP A 51 -9.87 44.21 -15.88
N VAL A 52 -9.38 44.69 -14.76
CA VAL A 52 -9.53 44.07 -13.45
C VAL A 52 -10.25 45.08 -12.58
N GLU A 53 -11.54 44.95 -12.36
CA GLU A 53 -12.38 45.83 -11.56
C GLU A 53 -12.23 47.33 -11.91
N GLY A 54 -12.22 47.65 -13.20
CA GLY A 54 -12.10 49.05 -13.70
C GLY A 54 -10.67 49.56 -13.83
N THR A 55 -9.68 48.70 -13.62
CA THR A 55 -8.26 49.04 -13.80
C THR A 55 -7.65 48.18 -14.90
N THR A 56 -7.17 48.76 -15.97
CA THR A 56 -6.49 48.05 -17.04
C THR A 56 -5.09 47.59 -16.60
N ARG A 57 -4.82 46.33 -16.72
CA ARG A 57 -3.53 45.71 -16.39
C ARG A 57 -3.00 44.88 -17.54
N LEU A 58 -1.69 44.85 -17.69
CA LEU A 58 -1.01 44.00 -18.68
C LEU A 58 -0.61 42.67 -18.07
N LEU A 59 -1.02 41.58 -18.70
CA LEU A 59 -0.71 40.20 -18.30
C LEU A 59 0.06 39.51 -19.40
N PRO A 60 1.30 39.08 -19.20
CA PRO A 60 2.06 38.27 -20.15
C PRO A 60 1.35 36.99 -20.50
N PHE A 61 1.47 36.51 -21.75
CA PHE A 61 0.84 35.27 -22.23
C PHE A 61 1.13 34.07 -21.32
N ALA A 62 2.36 33.99 -20.84
CA ALA A 62 2.78 32.93 -19.92
C ALA A 62 1.93 32.91 -18.63
N GLU A 63 1.66 34.08 -18.05
CA GLU A 63 0.88 34.23 -16.82
C GLU A 63 -0.63 34.07 -17.12
N ALA A 64 -1.11 34.57 -18.25
CA ALA A 64 -2.50 34.38 -18.71
C ALA A 64 -2.87 32.89 -18.90
N SER A 65 -1.93 32.06 -19.30
CA SER A 65 -2.13 30.61 -19.47
C SER A 65 -2.23 29.83 -18.15
N MET A 66 -1.87 30.46 -17.01
CA MET A 66 -1.94 29.86 -15.68
C MET A 66 -3.25 30.15 -14.96
N ILE A 67 -4.00 31.15 -15.41
CA ILE A 67 -5.21 31.63 -14.74
C ILE A 67 -6.43 30.99 -15.39
N GLU A 68 -7.14 30.21 -14.60
CA GLU A 68 -8.43 29.63 -15.02
C GLU A 68 -9.56 30.54 -14.60
N VAL A 69 -10.45 30.79 -15.56
CA VAL A 69 -11.61 31.65 -15.40
C VAL A 69 -12.89 30.88 -15.71
N LEU A 70 -13.94 31.20 -15.00
CA LEU A 70 -15.30 30.76 -15.29
C LEU A 70 -15.95 31.87 -16.14
N THR A 71 -16.22 31.55 -17.38
CA THR A 71 -16.91 32.47 -18.28
C THR A 71 -18.43 32.42 -18.08
N THR A 72 -19.14 33.44 -18.58
CA THR A 72 -20.62 33.48 -18.52
C THR A 72 -21.25 32.27 -19.17
N GLU A 73 -20.66 31.77 -20.27
CA GLU A 73 -21.14 30.57 -20.98
C GLU A 73 -20.93 29.27 -20.18
N GLU A 74 -19.77 29.12 -19.53
CA GLU A 74 -19.47 27.97 -18.68
C GLU A 74 -20.32 27.99 -17.40
N ALA A 75 -20.51 29.16 -16.81
CA ALA A 75 -21.37 29.32 -15.64
C ALA A 75 -22.85 29.00 -15.96
N ALA A 76 -23.31 29.39 -17.16
CA ALA A 76 -24.67 29.06 -17.63
C ALA A 76 -24.85 27.54 -17.77
N ARG A 77 -23.86 26.81 -18.28
CA ARG A 77 -23.85 25.34 -18.37
C ARG A 77 -23.85 24.65 -17.01
N GLU A 78 -23.05 25.13 -16.07
CA GLU A 78 -23.00 24.58 -14.71
C GLU A 78 -24.31 24.78 -13.95
N GLN A 79 -24.95 25.91 -14.11
CA GLN A 79 -26.21 26.26 -13.42
C GLN A 79 -27.46 25.71 -14.16
N GLY A 80 -27.31 25.22 -15.39
CA GLY A 80 -28.45 24.76 -16.22
C GLY A 80 -29.41 25.88 -16.65
N VAL A 81 -28.92 27.15 -16.71
CA VAL A 81 -29.69 28.32 -17.12
C VAL A 81 -29.27 28.81 -18.51
N SER A 82 -30.14 29.53 -19.21
CA SER A 82 -29.85 30.03 -20.56
C SER A 82 -28.93 31.26 -20.59
N GLU A 83 -28.94 32.05 -19.56
CA GLU A 83 -28.10 33.25 -19.42
C GLU A 83 -27.71 33.45 -17.97
N VAL A 84 -26.44 33.83 -17.74
CA VAL A 84 -25.88 34.20 -16.41
C VAL A 84 -25.58 35.70 -16.43
N THR A 85 -26.15 36.40 -15.46
CA THR A 85 -25.84 37.83 -15.28
C THR A 85 -24.46 38.02 -14.65
N VAL A 86 -23.86 39.20 -14.82
CA VAL A 86 -22.54 39.52 -14.20
C VAL A 86 -22.63 39.43 -12.67
N GLU A 87 -23.77 39.73 -12.07
CA GLU A 87 -24.00 39.59 -10.64
C GLU A 87 -23.96 38.13 -10.16
N MET A 88 -24.65 37.24 -10.88
CA MET A 88 -24.60 35.79 -10.62
C MET A 88 -23.18 35.24 -10.81
N LEU A 89 -22.44 35.74 -11.81
CA LEU A 89 -21.05 35.35 -12.01
C LEU A 89 -20.17 35.81 -10.85
N LYS A 90 -20.41 37.00 -10.29
CA LYS A 90 -19.72 37.49 -9.08
C LYS A 90 -20.06 36.66 -7.85
N GLU A 91 -21.30 36.27 -7.65
CA GLU A 91 -21.69 35.38 -6.54
C GLU A 91 -21.03 34.00 -6.66
N LEU A 92 -21.02 33.43 -7.84
CA LEU A 92 -20.30 32.16 -8.08
C LEU A 92 -18.79 32.30 -7.83
N ALA A 93 -18.19 33.40 -8.30
CA ALA A 93 -16.80 33.68 -8.04
C ALA A 93 -16.49 33.87 -6.54
N HIS A 94 -17.39 34.54 -5.82
CA HIS A 94 -17.27 34.70 -4.37
C HIS A 94 -17.36 33.35 -3.66
N LYS A 95 -18.27 32.48 -4.10
CA LYS A 95 -18.35 31.09 -3.59
C LYS A 95 -17.05 30.33 -3.86
N HIS A 96 -16.51 30.42 -5.07
CA HIS A 96 -15.22 29.77 -5.40
C HIS A 96 -14.05 30.35 -4.61
N ARG A 97 -14.07 31.63 -4.23
CA ARG A 97 -13.05 32.24 -3.37
C ARG A 97 -12.98 31.57 -2.00
N HIS A 98 -14.13 31.15 -1.45
CA HIS A 98 -14.23 30.49 -0.16
C HIS A 98 -14.02 28.96 -0.23
N GLN A 99 -13.72 28.41 -1.41
CA GLN A 99 -13.35 26.99 -1.61
C GLN A 99 -11.83 26.86 -1.67
N ILE A 100 -11.24 26.08 -0.78
CA ILE A 100 -9.79 25.86 -0.71
C ILE A 100 -9.47 24.40 -0.99
N GLU A 101 -8.59 24.14 -1.95
CA GLU A 101 -8.10 22.80 -2.26
C GLU A 101 -6.85 22.48 -1.43
N ILE A 102 -6.95 21.53 -0.53
CA ILE A 102 -5.87 21.09 0.36
C ILE A 102 -5.49 19.66 0.04
N ALA A 103 -4.21 19.40 -0.26
CA ALA A 103 -3.69 18.05 -0.45
C ALA A 103 -2.87 17.59 0.75
N LEU A 104 -3.16 16.38 1.25
CA LEU A 104 -2.37 15.74 2.29
C LEU A 104 -1.35 14.79 1.67
N VAL A 105 -0.08 14.98 2.00
CA VAL A 105 1.06 14.16 1.58
C VAL A 105 1.77 13.64 2.83
N GLY A 106 2.37 12.47 2.76
CA GLY A 106 3.16 11.94 3.87
C GLY A 106 3.65 10.53 3.60
N GLN A 107 4.59 10.10 4.43
CA GLN A 107 5.11 8.74 4.37
C GLN A 107 4.12 7.74 5.00
N PRO A 108 4.23 6.45 4.65
CA PRO A 108 3.51 5.40 5.36
C PRO A 108 3.78 5.48 6.86
N LEU A 109 2.76 5.25 7.66
CA LEU A 109 2.79 5.27 9.12
C LEU A 109 3.01 6.65 9.76
N SER A 110 3.09 7.73 9.01
CA SER A 110 3.16 9.09 9.59
C SER A 110 1.87 9.52 10.32
N GLY A 111 0.80 8.76 10.19
CA GLY A 111 -0.52 9.10 10.73
C GLY A 111 -1.36 10.01 9.82
N LYS A 112 -0.95 10.19 8.56
CA LYS A 112 -1.65 10.99 7.55
C LYS A 112 -3.13 10.63 7.40
N ASN A 113 -3.44 9.32 7.32
CA ASN A 113 -4.82 8.85 7.18
C ASN A 113 -5.66 9.12 8.43
N SER A 114 -5.07 9.01 9.62
CA SER A 114 -5.75 9.38 10.87
C SER A 114 -6.06 10.88 10.90
N LEU A 115 -5.08 11.71 10.54
CA LEU A 115 -5.26 13.17 10.45
C LEU A 115 -6.34 13.55 9.42
N TYR A 116 -6.35 12.87 8.26
CA TYR A 116 -7.38 13.08 7.25
C TYR A 116 -8.78 12.71 7.76
N HIS A 117 -8.95 11.53 8.38
CA HIS A 117 -10.24 11.10 8.92
C HIS A 117 -10.75 12.01 10.02
N MET A 118 -9.86 12.55 10.84
CA MET A 118 -10.21 13.60 11.79
C MET A 118 -10.63 14.88 11.09
N ALA A 119 -9.87 15.31 10.09
CA ALA A 119 -10.17 16.52 9.35
C ALA A 119 -11.55 16.48 8.67
N ILE A 120 -12.05 15.31 8.29
CA ILE A 120 -13.40 15.14 7.72
C ILE A 120 -14.47 14.74 8.73
N GLY A 121 -14.15 14.68 10.04
CA GLY A 121 -15.09 14.35 11.11
C GLY A 121 -15.49 12.86 11.20
N THR A 122 -14.64 11.95 10.72
CA THR A 122 -14.85 10.48 10.76
C THR A 122 -13.70 9.75 11.47
N PRO A 123 -13.41 10.04 12.74
CA PRO A 123 -12.23 9.51 13.45
C PRO A 123 -12.24 7.98 13.63
N ASP A 124 -13.43 7.36 13.65
CA ASP A 124 -13.59 5.91 13.90
C ASP A 124 -13.27 5.03 12.68
N ARG A 125 -12.96 5.59 11.52
CA ARG A 125 -12.54 4.80 10.37
C ARG A 125 -11.13 4.26 10.57
N PRO A 126 -10.90 2.95 10.42
CA PRO A 126 -9.56 2.39 10.55
C PRO A 126 -8.62 3.03 9.51
N ALA A 127 -7.50 3.55 9.96
CA ALA A 127 -6.45 4.11 9.13
C ALA A 127 -5.80 2.97 8.31
N VAL A 128 -6.35 2.68 7.14
CA VAL A 128 -5.78 1.71 6.19
C VAL A 128 -4.84 2.47 5.25
N PRO A 129 -3.62 1.97 4.96
CA PRO A 129 -2.76 2.56 3.96
C PRO A 129 -3.51 2.74 2.64
N THR A 130 -3.57 3.98 2.14
CA THR A 130 -4.34 4.28 0.93
C THR A 130 -3.42 4.20 -0.29
N SER A 131 -3.79 3.31 -1.21
CA SER A 131 -3.24 3.26 -2.57
C SER A 131 -4.06 4.08 -3.56
N GLU A 132 -5.14 4.71 -3.11
CA GLU A 132 -6.09 5.47 -3.93
C GLU A 132 -6.26 6.89 -3.38
N VAL A 133 -6.51 7.83 -4.26
CA VAL A 133 -6.82 9.22 -3.90
C VAL A 133 -8.21 9.26 -3.28
N GLN A 134 -8.33 9.82 -2.09
CA GLN A 134 -9.60 10.06 -1.40
C GLN A 134 -9.88 11.56 -1.42
N ARG A 135 -11.12 11.95 -1.65
CA ARG A 135 -11.55 13.35 -1.66
C ARG A 135 -12.82 13.49 -0.85
N ASP A 136 -12.78 14.41 0.08
CA ASP A 136 -13.92 14.77 0.94
C ASP A 136 -13.93 16.29 1.16
N THR A 137 -15.06 16.80 1.62
CA THR A 137 -15.24 18.23 1.86
C THR A 137 -15.60 18.49 3.31
N ARG A 138 -15.02 19.51 3.92
CA ARG A 138 -15.35 20.00 5.26
C ARG A 138 -15.66 21.50 5.22
N HIS A 139 -16.74 21.90 5.88
CA HIS A 139 -16.98 23.32 6.19
C HIS A 139 -16.21 23.69 7.46
N PHE A 140 -15.38 24.70 7.34
CA PHE A 140 -14.62 25.24 8.48
C PHE A 140 -14.63 26.75 8.42
N GLN A 141 -15.26 27.39 9.41
CA GLN A 141 -15.61 28.81 9.37
C GLN A 141 -16.42 29.17 8.11
N ASP A 142 -16.03 30.24 7.40
CA ASP A 142 -16.68 30.68 6.17
C ASP A 142 -16.14 29.98 4.90
N TYR A 143 -15.26 28.94 5.08
CA TYR A 143 -14.59 28.25 3.99
C TYR A 143 -15.11 26.83 3.80
N GLU A 144 -15.16 26.41 2.56
CA GLU A 144 -15.37 25.04 2.14
C GLU A 144 -14.02 24.43 1.77
N LEU A 145 -13.49 23.55 2.62
CA LEU A 145 -12.20 22.90 2.45
C LEU A 145 -12.35 21.58 1.70
N HIS A 146 -11.81 21.50 0.50
CA HIS A 146 -11.72 20.29 -0.31
C HIS A 146 -10.44 19.54 0.03
N LEU A 147 -10.56 18.52 0.90
CA LEU A 147 -9.43 17.75 1.38
C LEU A 147 -9.16 16.56 0.46
N THR A 148 -7.98 16.49 -0.10
CA THR A 148 -7.52 15.39 -0.95
C THR A 148 -6.42 14.61 -0.22
N ASN A 149 -6.70 13.37 0.17
CA ASN A 149 -5.72 12.47 0.74
C ASN A 149 -5.00 11.70 -0.38
N LEU A 150 -3.74 12.00 -0.60
CA LEU A 150 -2.92 11.37 -1.63
C LEU A 150 -2.33 10.04 -1.12
N PRO A 151 -1.97 9.10 -2.01
CA PRO A 151 -1.29 7.86 -1.63
C PRO A 151 -0.04 8.10 -0.79
N ASP A 152 0.29 7.14 0.07
CA ASP A 152 1.50 7.20 0.88
C ASP A 152 2.75 7.08 0.01
N THR A 153 3.76 7.93 0.24
CA THR A 153 5.00 7.90 -0.55
C THR A 153 6.23 8.19 0.29
N TYR A 154 7.31 7.46 0.00
CA TYR A 154 8.63 7.71 0.62
C TYR A 154 9.46 8.73 -0.16
N SER A 155 9.13 8.96 -1.42
CA SER A 155 9.86 9.86 -2.30
C SER A 155 8.97 10.30 -3.46
N LEU A 156 9.16 11.52 -3.95
CA LEU A 156 8.48 12.03 -5.13
C LEU A 156 9.24 11.76 -6.45
N THR A 157 10.43 11.16 -6.37
CA THR A 157 11.28 10.83 -7.54
C THR A 157 11.36 9.34 -7.82
N SER A 158 10.71 8.49 -7.02
CA SER A 158 10.72 7.04 -7.23
C SER A 158 9.80 6.61 -8.37
N ARG A 159 10.10 5.46 -9.01
CA ARG A 159 9.37 4.95 -10.19
C ARG A 159 8.11 4.13 -9.82
N THR A 160 7.48 4.38 -8.68
CA THR A 160 6.27 3.65 -8.27
C THR A 160 5.01 4.33 -8.81
N SER A 161 3.93 3.56 -9.04
CA SER A 161 2.64 4.11 -9.48
C SER A 161 2.08 5.12 -8.49
N ASP A 162 2.33 4.93 -7.21
CA ASP A 162 1.79 5.76 -6.14
C ASP A 162 2.52 7.11 -6.11
N THR A 163 3.85 7.10 -6.29
CA THR A 163 4.65 8.32 -6.45
C THR A 163 4.22 9.13 -7.68
N TRP A 164 3.99 8.45 -8.80
CA TRP A 164 3.50 9.11 -10.00
C TRP A 164 2.12 9.76 -9.76
N THR A 165 1.21 9.06 -9.10
CA THR A 165 -0.12 9.58 -8.77
C THR A 165 -0.01 10.82 -7.88
N VAL A 166 0.79 10.77 -6.80
CA VAL A 166 1.02 11.91 -5.91
C VAL A 166 1.55 13.11 -6.68
N ARG A 167 2.60 12.91 -7.45
CA ARG A 167 3.25 13.99 -8.22
C ARG A 167 2.33 14.58 -9.27
N LYS A 168 1.56 13.75 -9.98
CA LYS A 168 0.58 14.21 -10.95
C LYS A 168 -0.45 15.12 -10.30
N HIS A 169 -1.01 14.73 -9.16
CA HIS A 169 -1.97 15.57 -8.44
C HIS A 169 -1.35 16.87 -7.94
N LEU A 170 -0.11 16.84 -7.45
CA LEU A 170 0.57 18.06 -7.01
C LEU A 170 0.83 19.06 -8.15
N VAL A 171 1.03 18.58 -9.37
CA VAL A 171 1.37 19.41 -10.54
C VAL A 171 0.15 19.77 -11.37
N ASP A 172 -0.70 18.78 -11.70
CA ASP A 172 -1.83 18.98 -12.62
C ASP A 172 -3.04 19.58 -11.92
N ASP A 173 -3.38 19.10 -10.71
CA ASP A 173 -4.47 19.66 -9.90
C ASP A 173 -4.04 20.94 -9.19
N ALA A 174 -2.73 21.11 -8.92
CA ALA A 174 -2.11 22.29 -8.29
C ALA A 174 -2.92 22.77 -7.06
N PRO A 175 -2.94 22.02 -5.95
CA PRO A 175 -3.71 22.36 -4.77
C PRO A 175 -3.28 23.71 -4.21
N ASP A 176 -4.19 24.42 -3.55
CA ASP A 176 -3.90 25.74 -2.98
C ASP A 176 -2.89 25.66 -1.84
N VAL A 177 -3.01 24.63 -1.00
CA VAL A 177 -2.12 24.36 0.12
C VAL A 177 -1.82 22.86 0.22
N ILE A 178 -0.61 22.53 0.60
CA ILE A 178 -0.19 21.14 0.83
C ILE A 178 0.13 20.96 2.31
N ILE A 179 -0.50 19.99 2.93
CA ILE A 179 -0.17 19.55 4.29
C ILE A 179 0.72 18.31 4.20
N ASN A 180 1.98 18.46 4.55
CA ASN A 180 2.92 17.35 4.63
C ASN A 180 2.95 16.79 6.05
N VAL A 181 2.45 15.56 6.22
CA VAL A 181 2.37 14.90 7.53
C VAL A 181 3.68 14.17 7.82
N VAL A 182 4.40 14.67 8.82
CA VAL A 182 5.71 14.20 9.26
C VAL A 182 5.58 13.47 10.59
N ASP A 183 6.19 12.30 10.73
CA ASP A 183 6.25 11.56 11.98
C ASP A 183 7.29 12.18 12.92
N ALA A 184 6.86 12.75 14.04
CA ALA A 184 7.73 13.37 15.02
C ALA A 184 8.69 12.37 15.71
N THR A 185 8.36 11.08 15.71
CA THR A 185 9.20 10.03 16.29
C THR A 185 10.29 9.53 15.33
N ASP A 186 10.20 9.91 14.01
CA ASP A 186 11.17 9.55 12.97
C ASP A 186 11.35 10.71 11.99
N LEU A 187 11.92 11.80 12.49
CA LEU A 187 12.04 13.07 11.77
C LEU A 187 12.97 12.96 10.55
N GLU A 188 14.13 12.33 10.72
CA GLU A 188 15.13 12.28 9.66
C GLU A 188 14.60 11.61 8.39
N ARG A 189 13.85 10.53 8.55
CA ARG A 189 13.25 9.81 7.45
C ARG A 189 12.05 10.58 6.86
N SER A 190 11.14 11.01 7.73
CA SER A 190 9.88 11.64 7.29
C SER A 190 10.10 12.97 6.58
N MET A 191 11.17 13.69 6.88
CA MET A 191 11.51 14.97 6.27
C MET A 191 12.16 14.86 4.88
N GLN A 192 12.46 13.65 4.39
CA GLN A 192 12.96 13.49 3.02
C GLN A 192 11.93 13.92 1.96
N VAL A 193 10.65 13.62 2.18
CA VAL A 193 9.56 14.10 1.31
C VAL A 193 9.41 15.61 1.41
N THR A 194 9.58 16.16 2.61
CA THR A 194 9.59 17.63 2.83
C THR A 194 10.63 18.31 1.96
N ALA A 195 11.87 17.80 1.94
CA ALA A 195 12.93 18.38 1.12
C ALA A 195 12.57 18.39 -0.38
N GLN A 196 11.93 17.34 -0.87
CA GLN A 196 11.49 17.27 -2.27
C GLN A 196 10.32 18.22 -2.58
N LEU A 197 9.38 18.38 -1.65
CA LEU A 197 8.29 19.35 -1.78
C LEU A 197 8.80 20.79 -1.81
N LEU A 198 9.82 21.10 -1.01
CA LEU A 198 10.48 22.41 -1.02
C LEU A 198 11.17 22.68 -2.37
N ASP A 199 11.83 21.67 -2.96
CA ASP A 199 12.42 21.80 -4.30
C ASP A 199 11.39 22.08 -5.40
N MET A 200 10.15 21.57 -5.25
CA MET A 200 9.04 21.85 -6.17
C MET A 200 8.50 23.29 -6.04
N ASN A 201 8.87 24.02 -4.98
CA ASN A 201 8.42 25.37 -4.71
C ASN A 201 6.89 25.48 -4.55
N LEU A 202 6.32 24.58 -3.77
CA LEU A 202 4.89 24.53 -3.45
C LEU A 202 4.61 25.22 -2.08
N ARG A 203 3.35 25.59 -1.84
CA ARG A 203 2.91 26.11 -0.53
C ARG A 203 2.68 24.93 0.41
N VAL A 204 3.64 24.65 1.29
CA VAL A 204 3.65 23.50 2.18
C VAL A 204 3.49 23.94 3.63
N ILE A 205 2.68 23.22 4.39
CA ILE A 205 2.64 23.24 5.86
C ILE A 205 3.11 21.87 6.34
N ILE A 206 3.96 21.83 7.35
CA ILE A 206 4.39 20.59 7.96
C ILE A 206 3.50 20.32 9.18
N ALA A 207 2.68 19.27 9.11
CA ALA A 207 1.98 18.72 10.26
C ALA A 207 2.89 17.72 10.96
N LEU A 208 3.45 18.11 12.10
CA LEU A 208 4.35 17.28 12.90
C LEU A 208 3.52 16.37 13.82
N ASN A 209 3.15 15.23 13.29
CA ASN A 209 2.23 14.30 13.95
C ASN A 209 2.92 13.37 14.94
N LYS A 210 2.17 12.79 15.89
CA LYS A 210 2.68 11.99 17.02
C LYS A 210 3.62 12.79 17.92
N TYR A 211 3.35 14.06 18.05
CA TYR A 211 4.18 14.95 18.85
C TYR A 211 4.21 14.57 20.33
N ASP A 212 3.09 14.08 20.86
CA ASP A 212 2.94 13.47 22.18
C ASP A 212 3.91 12.30 22.42
N ALA A 213 4.01 11.41 21.44
CA ALA A 213 4.92 10.26 21.52
C ALA A 213 6.39 10.69 21.51
N MET A 214 6.74 11.73 20.75
CA MET A 214 8.08 12.31 20.77
C MET A 214 8.38 12.95 22.13
N GLN A 215 7.48 13.75 22.69
CA GLN A 215 7.64 14.37 24.02
C GLN A 215 7.72 13.30 25.12
N ALA A 216 6.88 12.26 25.05
CA ALA A 216 6.91 11.16 26.01
C ALA A 216 8.22 10.38 25.98
N SER A 217 8.97 10.42 24.87
CA SER A 217 10.32 9.85 24.78
C SER A 217 11.39 10.69 25.49
N GLY A 218 11.07 11.92 25.90
CA GLY A 218 12.00 12.89 26.47
C GLY A 218 12.81 13.68 25.45
N ALA A 219 12.54 13.52 24.15
CA ALA A 219 13.15 14.32 23.10
C ALA A 219 12.53 15.72 23.03
N GLN A 220 13.34 16.71 22.68
CA GLN A 220 12.90 18.10 22.53
C GLN A 220 13.14 18.58 21.09
N LEU A 221 12.16 19.29 20.54
CA LEU A 221 12.25 19.85 19.21
C LEU A 221 11.83 21.33 19.25
N ASP A 222 12.72 22.20 18.85
CA ASP A 222 12.39 23.59 18.52
C ASP A 222 11.70 23.64 17.14
N TYR A 223 10.38 23.38 17.12
CA TYR A 223 9.61 23.39 15.87
C TYR A 223 9.52 24.80 15.24
N GLN A 224 9.65 25.88 16.04
CA GLN A 224 9.70 27.25 15.53
C GLN A 224 11.04 27.51 14.85
N GLY A 225 12.15 27.09 15.45
CA GLY A 225 13.46 27.11 14.84
C GLY A 225 13.51 26.31 13.56
N LEU A 226 12.92 25.10 13.57
CA LEU A 226 12.79 24.25 12.40
C LEU A 226 11.97 24.93 11.29
N SER A 227 10.85 25.58 11.64
CA SER A 227 10.03 26.34 10.71
C SER A 227 10.85 27.47 10.02
N ARG A 228 11.66 28.18 10.79
CA ARG A 228 12.56 29.23 10.26
C ARG A 228 13.63 28.67 9.33
N LEU A 229 14.25 27.56 9.71
CA LEU A 229 15.30 26.90 8.90
C LEU A 229 14.76 26.32 7.60
N LEU A 230 13.54 25.78 7.62
CA LEU A 230 12.89 25.21 6.44
C LEU A 230 12.13 26.23 5.59
N GLY A 231 11.92 27.47 6.12
CA GLY A 231 11.11 28.48 5.46
C GLY A 231 9.66 28.06 5.22
N THR A 232 9.15 27.13 6.03
CA THR A 232 7.80 26.62 5.93
C THR A 232 7.21 26.39 7.33
N PRO A 233 5.92 26.67 7.56
CA PRO A 233 5.31 26.50 8.87
C PRO A 233 5.33 25.05 9.34
N VAL A 234 5.62 24.85 10.62
CA VAL A 234 5.61 23.56 11.30
C VAL A 234 4.61 23.61 12.44
N VAL A 235 3.60 22.76 12.41
CA VAL A 235 2.52 22.68 13.38
C VAL A 235 2.55 21.32 14.09
N PRO A 236 2.78 21.27 15.41
CA PRO A 236 2.63 20.05 16.19
C PRO A 236 1.18 19.55 16.14
N THR A 237 0.99 18.26 15.91
CA THR A 237 -0.34 17.62 15.83
C THR A 237 -0.33 16.27 16.52
N VAL A 238 -1.48 15.89 17.11
CA VAL A 238 -1.72 14.57 17.66
C VAL A 238 -3.03 14.05 17.08
N SER A 239 -2.92 13.27 16.01
CA SER A 239 -4.09 12.80 15.25
C SER A 239 -4.99 11.82 16.00
N LEU A 240 -4.67 11.42 17.22
CA LEU A 240 -5.53 10.57 18.05
C LEU A 240 -6.45 11.38 18.98
N ASN A 241 -6.07 12.61 19.33
CA ASN A 241 -6.75 13.42 20.33
C ASN A 241 -7.29 14.75 19.78
N ASP A 242 -7.27 14.95 18.44
CA ASP A 242 -7.67 16.20 17.76
C ASP A 242 -6.83 17.44 18.12
N GLU A 243 -5.63 17.23 18.66
CA GLU A 243 -4.76 18.33 19.03
C GLU A 243 -4.03 18.90 17.79
N GLY A 244 -4.08 20.23 17.64
CA GLY A 244 -3.40 20.95 16.58
C GLY A 244 -4.12 20.99 15.23
N LEU A 245 -5.24 20.26 15.04
CA LEU A 245 -5.95 20.23 13.76
C LEU A 245 -6.58 21.56 13.39
N ASP A 246 -7.30 22.19 14.32
CA ASP A 246 -7.94 23.48 14.05
C ASP A 246 -6.91 24.56 13.70
N HIS A 247 -5.78 24.57 14.42
CA HIS A 247 -4.68 25.48 14.11
C HIS A 247 -4.08 25.21 12.71
N LEU A 248 -3.92 23.93 12.34
CA LEU A 248 -3.44 23.54 11.02
C LEU A 248 -4.38 24.04 9.90
N LEU A 249 -5.70 23.93 10.09
CA LEU A 249 -6.70 24.39 9.12
C LEU A 249 -6.76 25.92 9.04
N HIS A 250 -6.68 26.60 10.18
CA HIS A 250 -6.58 28.06 10.21
C HIS A 250 -5.36 28.56 9.45
N LEU A 251 -4.21 27.93 9.68
CA LEU A 251 -2.98 28.30 9.01
C LEU A 251 -3.05 28.03 7.49
N ALA A 252 -3.76 26.96 7.08
CA ALA A 252 -4.00 26.69 5.67
C ALA A 252 -4.84 27.79 5.00
N ILE A 253 -5.86 28.31 5.69
CA ILE A 253 -6.66 29.46 5.24
C ILE A 253 -5.80 30.70 5.13
N ASN A 254 -5.01 31.03 6.15
CA ASN A 254 -4.14 32.21 6.17
C ASN A 254 -3.12 32.20 5.02
N ILE A 255 -2.50 31.04 4.75
CA ILE A 255 -1.58 30.88 3.62
C ILE A 255 -2.31 31.00 2.28
N TYR A 256 -3.54 30.53 2.19
CA TYR A 256 -4.37 30.67 1.00
C TYR A 256 -4.71 32.14 0.72
N GLU A 257 -5.12 32.90 1.71
CA GLU A 257 -5.47 34.31 1.58
C GLU A 257 -4.28 35.21 1.26
N GLY A 258 -3.06 34.68 1.36
CA GLY A 258 -1.85 35.45 1.10
C GLY A 258 -1.48 36.38 2.26
N ALA A 259 -2.03 36.15 3.46
CA ALA A 259 -1.51 36.76 4.66
C ALA A 259 -0.03 36.37 4.76
N ASP A 260 0.83 37.27 4.34
CA ASP A 260 2.25 37.07 4.47
C ASP A 260 2.54 36.88 5.95
N PHE A 261 3.19 35.80 6.29
CA PHE A 261 3.64 35.46 7.65
C PHE A 261 4.57 36.58 8.20
N LEU A 262 4.98 37.47 7.34
CA LEU A 262 5.84 38.60 7.62
C LEU A 262 5.11 39.90 7.29
N ASP A 263 5.25 40.88 8.14
CA ASP A 263 4.89 42.26 7.83
C ASP A 263 5.88 42.89 6.82
N ASP A 264 5.59 44.13 6.37
CA ASP A 264 6.41 44.86 5.39
C ASP A 264 7.87 45.06 5.85
N ASP A 265 8.15 44.97 7.15
CA ASP A 265 9.47 45.06 7.75
C ASP A 265 10.19 43.70 7.88
N GLY A 266 9.56 42.60 7.47
CA GLY A 266 10.11 41.21 7.53
C GLY A 266 10.09 40.62 8.93
N GLU A 267 9.26 41.13 9.83
CA GLU A 267 8.95 40.55 11.12
C GLU A 267 7.72 39.64 11.01
N VAL A 268 7.62 38.64 11.90
CA VAL A 268 6.45 37.76 11.93
C VAL A 268 5.21 38.56 12.28
N ASN A 269 4.18 38.51 11.45
CA ASN A 269 2.93 39.22 11.66
C ASN A 269 2.46 39.04 13.11
N PRO A 270 2.29 40.14 13.87
CA PRO A 270 1.94 40.10 15.29
C PRO A 270 0.64 39.37 15.58
N GLU A 271 -0.30 39.31 14.64
CA GLU A 271 -1.56 38.56 14.78
C GLU A 271 -1.31 37.06 14.75
N VAL A 272 -0.52 36.56 13.82
CA VAL A 272 -0.13 35.13 13.73
C VAL A 272 0.69 34.74 14.96
N MET A 273 1.60 35.61 15.44
CA MET A 273 2.35 35.32 16.66
C MET A 273 1.47 35.32 17.90
N ARG A 274 0.43 36.15 17.96
CA ARG A 274 -0.51 36.14 19.08
C ARG A 274 -1.36 34.87 19.10
N GLU A 275 -1.85 34.42 17.94
CA GLU A 275 -2.57 33.13 17.82
C GLU A 275 -1.69 31.94 18.19
N LEU A 276 -0.44 31.91 17.75
CA LEU A 276 0.54 30.90 18.13
C LEU A 276 0.83 30.90 19.64
N GLN A 277 0.90 32.08 20.25
CA GLN A 277 1.13 32.24 21.68
C GLN A 277 -0.12 31.88 22.51
N GLU A 278 -1.32 32.20 22.06
CA GLU A 278 -2.58 31.84 22.71
C GLU A 278 -2.82 30.35 22.65
N TRP A 279 -2.54 29.73 21.50
CA TRP A 279 -2.60 28.27 21.36
C TRP A 279 -1.58 27.57 22.27
N HIS A 280 -0.34 28.07 22.33
CA HIS A 280 0.69 27.55 23.23
C HIS A 280 0.27 27.66 24.70
N ARG A 281 -0.39 28.76 25.08
CA ARG A 281 -0.89 28.98 26.41
C ARG A 281 -2.02 28.03 26.80
N ASN A 282 -2.86 27.66 25.86
CA ASN A 282 -3.98 26.75 26.06
C ASN A 282 -3.54 25.27 26.18
N ILE A 283 -2.46 24.87 25.51
CA ILE A 283 -1.88 23.51 25.67
C ILE A 283 -1.14 23.37 27.01
N VAL A 284 -0.43 24.42 27.43
CA VAL A 284 0.39 24.40 28.65
C VAL A 284 -0.45 24.33 29.93
N HIS A 285 -1.75 24.65 29.88
CA HIS A 285 -2.62 24.59 31.07
C HIS A 285 -3.18 23.20 31.41
N THR A 286 -2.88 22.17 30.63
CA THR A 286 -3.41 20.81 30.89
C THR A 286 -2.45 19.88 31.62
N ASP A 287 -1.17 20.24 31.82
CA ASP A 287 -0.23 19.37 32.57
C ASP A 287 0.76 20.13 33.45
N GLU A 288 0.83 19.74 34.75
CA GLU A 288 1.73 20.26 35.78
C GLU A 288 3.26 20.04 35.50
N HIS A 289 3.65 19.54 34.35
CA HIS A 289 5.06 19.25 33.99
C HIS A 289 5.70 20.30 33.06
N SER A 290 5.06 21.43 32.82
CA SER A 290 5.45 22.41 31.80
C SER A 290 6.37 23.56 32.28
N GLU A 291 6.84 23.57 33.51
CA GLU A 291 7.74 24.62 34.01
C GLU A 291 9.09 24.68 33.24
N HIS A 292 9.55 23.59 32.66
CA HIS A 292 10.81 23.56 31.91
C HIS A 292 10.71 24.14 30.47
N LEU A 293 9.52 24.21 29.88
CA LEU A 293 9.34 24.80 28.54
C LEU A 293 9.24 26.33 28.58
N ALA A 294 8.81 26.91 29.71
CA ALA A 294 8.70 28.34 29.88
C ALA A 294 10.07 29.07 29.98
N ASP A 295 11.12 28.37 30.40
CA ASP A 295 12.47 28.91 30.49
C ASP A 295 13.18 29.00 29.12
N PHE A 296 12.82 28.14 28.15
CA PHE A 296 13.38 28.16 26.80
C PHE A 296 12.94 29.36 25.97
N THR A 297 11.79 29.94 26.31
CA THR A 297 11.28 31.14 25.61
C THR A 297 11.86 32.47 26.13
N ARG A 298 12.64 32.45 27.21
CA ARG A 298 13.21 33.63 27.84
C ARG A 298 14.58 34.05 27.34
N ASP A 299 15.27 33.26 26.53
CA ASP A 299 16.59 33.62 26.02
C ASP A 299 16.47 34.58 24.81
N HIS A 300 16.30 35.89 25.13
CA HIS A 300 16.19 36.97 24.18
C HIS A 300 17.45 37.20 23.33
N THR A 301 18.58 36.60 23.62
CA THR A 301 19.84 36.81 22.89
C THR A 301 19.92 36.00 21.59
N LEU A 302 19.21 34.87 21.47
CA LEU A 302 19.10 34.12 20.22
C LEU A 302 18.15 34.81 19.21
N ASN A 303 17.13 35.51 19.69
CA ASN A 303 16.14 36.19 18.83
C ASN A 303 16.73 37.31 17.95
N ALA A 304 17.79 37.98 18.38
CA ALA A 304 18.34 39.16 17.64
C ALA A 304 19.15 38.72 16.39
N ARG A 305 19.73 37.54 16.34
CA ARG A 305 20.50 37.04 15.19
C ARG A 305 19.65 36.40 14.09
N TYR A 306 18.46 35.91 14.43
CA TYR A 306 17.60 35.15 13.50
C TYR A 306 16.45 36.01 12.92
N LYS A 307 16.23 37.23 13.39
CA LYS A 307 15.12 38.13 12.97
C LYS A 307 15.13 38.54 11.51
N LYS A 308 16.20 38.34 10.76
CA LYS A 308 16.33 38.81 9.37
C LYS A 308 16.03 37.79 8.27
N HIS A 309 15.67 36.54 8.59
CA HIS A 309 15.67 35.44 7.59
C HIS A 309 14.49 34.50 7.68
N ALA A 310 13.41 34.82 8.37
CA ALA A 310 12.22 33.98 8.44
C ALA A 310 11.44 34.09 7.12
N TYR A 311 11.16 32.97 6.49
CA TYR A 311 10.31 32.83 5.30
C TYR A 311 10.85 33.30 3.95
N ARG A 312 12.11 33.04 3.67
CA ARG A 312 12.61 33.04 2.30
C ARG A 312 12.34 31.70 1.64
N HIS A 313 12.05 31.68 0.31
CA HIS A 313 12.21 30.51 -0.51
C HIS A 313 13.60 29.91 -0.29
N ILE A 314 13.64 28.85 0.52
CA ILE A 314 14.88 28.14 0.80
C ILE A 314 15.12 27.18 -0.32
N HIS A 315 16.23 27.33 -1.00
CA HIS A 315 16.72 26.35 -1.95
C HIS A 315 17.75 25.47 -1.24
N ILE A 316 17.59 24.17 -1.35
CA ILE A 316 18.59 23.21 -0.85
C ILE A 316 19.86 23.45 -1.66
N TYR A 317 20.96 23.74 -0.95
CA TYR A 317 22.27 23.94 -1.58
C TYR A 317 22.97 22.61 -1.79
N HIS A 318 23.30 22.29 -3.05
CA HIS A 318 23.86 21.01 -3.45
C HIS A 318 25.41 21.01 -3.58
N GLY A 319 26.07 22.05 -3.10
CA GLY A 319 27.52 22.24 -3.30
C GLY A 319 27.82 23.06 -4.56
N SER A 320 28.95 23.78 -4.55
CA SER A 320 29.30 24.77 -5.58
C SER A 320 29.30 24.21 -7.02
N GLU A 321 29.87 23.02 -7.18
CA GLU A 321 29.99 22.39 -8.51
C GLU A 321 28.65 21.92 -9.07
N LEU A 322 27.80 21.37 -8.21
CA LEU A 322 26.50 20.88 -8.62
C LEU A 322 25.51 22.04 -8.83
N GLU A 323 25.59 23.09 -8.02
CA GLU A 323 24.81 24.31 -8.22
C GLU A 323 25.14 24.98 -9.55
N GLN A 324 26.39 24.97 -9.97
CA GLN A 324 26.78 25.47 -11.31
C GLN A 324 26.13 24.66 -12.43
N SER A 325 26.07 23.33 -12.30
CA SER A 325 25.40 22.45 -13.27
C SER A 325 23.89 22.68 -13.28
N ILE A 326 23.28 22.83 -12.09
CA ILE A 326 21.85 23.13 -11.92
C ILE A 326 21.51 24.47 -12.60
N GLU A 327 22.28 25.53 -12.35
CA GLU A 327 22.01 26.86 -12.89
C GLU A 327 22.23 26.92 -14.41
N THR A 328 23.23 26.19 -14.91
CA THR A 328 23.48 26.06 -16.36
C THR A 328 22.29 25.41 -17.08
N LEU A 329 21.75 24.29 -16.53
CA LEU A 329 20.57 23.65 -17.08
C LEU A 329 19.31 24.49 -16.88
N ARG A 330 19.15 25.12 -15.72
CA ARG A 330 18.02 26.01 -15.42
C ARG A 330 17.92 27.15 -16.43
N THR A 331 19.05 27.74 -16.82
CA THR A 331 19.09 28.81 -17.82
C THR A 331 18.59 28.32 -19.20
N GLU A 332 18.92 27.08 -19.59
CA GLU A 332 18.44 26.50 -20.85
C GLU A 332 16.97 26.14 -20.79
N VAL A 333 16.50 25.56 -19.66
CA VAL A 333 15.08 25.26 -19.39
C VAL A 333 14.24 26.55 -19.38
N TRP A 334 14.79 27.64 -18.85
CA TRP A 334 14.12 28.95 -18.79
C TRP A 334 13.75 29.51 -20.16
N LYS A 335 14.41 29.17 -21.23
CA LYS A 335 14.12 29.65 -22.58
C LYS A 335 12.76 29.17 -23.13
N SER A 336 12.20 28.13 -22.54
CA SER A 336 10.89 27.60 -22.93
C SER A 336 9.77 28.29 -22.16
N GLU A 337 9.14 29.30 -22.74
CA GLU A 337 8.10 30.12 -22.09
C GLU A 337 6.84 29.31 -21.75
N ARG A 338 6.41 28.38 -22.62
CA ARG A 338 5.16 27.62 -22.49
C ARG A 338 5.13 26.67 -21.29
N THR A 339 6.27 26.28 -20.75
CA THR A 339 6.38 25.21 -19.75
C THR A 339 6.84 25.69 -18.39
N ARG A 340 7.20 26.96 -18.25
CA ARG A 340 7.71 27.55 -16.99
C ARG A 340 6.73 27.48 -15.83
N HIS A 341 5.44 27.39 -16.11
CA HIS A 341 4.40 27.44 -15.08
C HIS A 341 4.00 26.08 -14.54
N ARG A 342 4.29 25.00 -15.30
CA ARG A 342 3.89 23.66 -14.87
C ARG A 342 4.84 23.07 -13.83
N TYR A 343 6.13 23.36 -13.99
CA TYR A 343 7.18 22.97 -13.05
C TYR A 343 8.12 24.13 -12.75
N SER A 344 8.67 24.16 -11.52
CA SER A 344 9.80 25.04 -11.22
C SER A 344 10.99 24.68 -12.14
N THR A 345 11.59 25.69 -12.78
CA THR A 345 12.73 25.48 -13.69
C THR A 345 13.92 24.84 -12.98
N ARG A 346 14.11 25.13 -11.68
CA ARG A 346 15.11 24.50 -10.83
C ARG A 346 14.79 23.02 -10.60
N PHE A 347 13.53 22.70 -10.30
CA PHE A 347 13.08 21.33 -10.11
C PHE A 347 13.29 20.48 -11.38
N VAL A 348 12.99 21.05 -12.56
CA VAL A 348 13.26 20.38 -13.84
C VAL A 348 14.76 20.14 -14.04
N ALA A 349 15.60 21.12 -13.71
CA ALA A 349 17.06 20.97 -13.85
C ALA A 349 17.61 19.88 -12.90
N ILE A 350 17.14 19.87 -11.63
CA ILE A 350 17.52 18.84 -10.65
C ILE A 350 17.03 17.45 -11.09
N GLY A 351 15.77 17.33 -11.52
CA GLY A 351 15.21 16.06 -11.98
C GLY A 351 15.92 15.50 -13.23
N LEU A 352 16.34 16.37 -14.16
CA LEU A 352 17.18 15.97 -15.30
C LEU A 352 18.55 15.43 -14.84
N LEU A 353 19.15 16.05 -13.83
CA LEU A 353 20.43 15.62 -13.25
C LEU A 353 20.29 14.35 -12.41
N GLU A 354 19.16 14.13 -11.75
CA GLU A 354 18.83 12.88 -11.05
C GLU A 354 18.51 11.73 -12.01
N GLY A 355 18.22 12.03 -13.29
CA GLY A 355 17.78 11.05 -14.28
C GLY A 355 16.32 10.64 -14.11
N ASP A 356 15.47 11.57 -13.68
CA ASP A 356 14.03 11.37 -13.50
C ASP A 356 13.35 11.20 -14.86
N VAL A 357 12.81 9.99 -15.09
CA VAL A 357 12.22 9.60 -16.38
C VAL A 357 11.01 10.46 -16.77
N GLU A 358 10.22 10.89 -15.79
CA GLU A 358 9.02 11.70 -16.07
C GLU A 358 9.39 13.13 -16.47
N ILE A 359 10.38 13.69 -15.79
CA ILE A 359 10.94 15.00 -16.19
C ILE A 359 11.58 14.89 -17.57
N GLU A 360 12.27 13.80 -17.87
CA GLU A 360 12.81 13.59 -19.23
C GLU A 360 11.70 13.50 -20.27
N GLN A 361 10.62 12.76 -19.99
CA GLN A 361 9.46 12.65 -20.90
C GLN A 361 8.77 14.00 -21.08
N PHE A 362 8.56 14.74 -19.99
CA PHE A 362 8.00 16.08 -20.04
C PHE A 362 8.84 17.01 -20.93
N VAL A 363 10.16 17.04 -20.72
CA VAL A 363 11.08 17.88 -21.51
C VAL A 363 11.07 17.48 -22.97
N ARG A 364 11.00 16.17 -23.28
CA ARG A 364 10.93 15.68 -24.68
C ARG A 364 9.61 16.05 -25.37
N ALA A 365 8.50 15.97 -24.63
CA ALA A 365 7.17 16.17 -25.20
C ALA A 365 6.83 17.66 -25.37
N GLU A 366 7.20 18.48 -24.41
CA GLU A 366 6.65 19.84 -24.29
C GLU A 366 7.69 20.96 -24.55
N MET A 367 9.01 20.65 -24.53
CA MET A 367 10.03 21.66 -24.72
C MET A 367 10.64 21.63 -26.14
N PRO A 368 10.53 22.73 -26.91
CA PRO A 368 11.06 22.78 -28.28
C PRO A 368 12.59 22.66 -28.33
N ASN A 369 13.30 23.10 -27.28
CA ASN A 369 14.77 23.03 -27.15
C ASN A 369 15.25 21.75 -26.43
N SER A 370 14.43 20.70 -26.34
CA SER A 370 14.74 19.46 -25.63
C SER A 370 16.08 18.84 -26.02
N LYS A 371 16.45 18.81 -27.33
CA LYS A 371 17.73 18.29 -27.80
C LYS A 371 18.93 19.04 -27.19
N ALA A 372 18.85 20.37 -27.07
CA ALA A 372 19.90 21.18 -26.47
C ALA A 372 20.00 20.94 -24.96
N ILE A 373 18.86 20.80 -24.29
CA ILE A 373 18.78 20.50 -22.86
C ILE A 373 19.44 19.15 -22.56
N PHE A 374 19.11 18.08 -23.31
CA PHE A 374 19.71 16.76 -23.10
C PHE A 374 21.20 16.73 -23.40
N ALA A 375 21.66 17.41 -24.48
CA ALA A 375 23.09 17.50 -24.80
C ALA A 375 23.84 18.23 -23.65
N LEU A 376 23.26 19.28 -23.11
CA LEU A 376 23.84 20.02 -21.99
C LEU A 376 23.85 19.19 -20.69
N ARG A 377 22.77 18.45 -20.39
CA ARG A 377 22.71 17.51 -19.26
C ARG A 377 23.83 16.47 -19.33
N ASP A 378 23.97 15.82 -20.48
CA ASP A 378 24.99 14.77 -20.66
C ASP A 378 26.40 15.33 -20.56
N LYS A 379 26.63 16.60 -20.98
CA LYS A 379 27.89 17.29 -20.78
C LYS A 379 28.16 17.54 -19.28
N GLU A 380 27.17 18.04 -18.54
CA GLU A 380 27.30 18.35 -17.11
C GLU A 380 27.45 17.05 -16.28
N TRP A 381 26.77 15.97 -16.63
CA TRP A 381 26.97 14.67 -16.00
C TRP A 381 28.41 14.17 -16.10
N ARG A 382 28.99 14.25 -17.32
CA ARG A 382 30.40 13.85 -17.54
C ARG A 382 31.35 14.75 -16.79
N ARG A 383 31.09 16.09 -16.83
CA ARG A 383 31.91 17.06 -16.11
C ARG A 383 31.93 16.75 -14.61
N TYR A 384 30.78 16.62 -14.00
CA TYR A 384 30.65 16.38 -12.56
C TYR A 384 31.25 15.02 -12.14
N SER A 385 30.89 13.94 -12.82
CA SER A 385 31.41 12.61 -12.49
C SER A 385 32.92 12.51 -12.66
N HIS A 386 33.50 13.25 -13.62
CA HIS A 386 34.94 13.27 -13.80
C HIS A 386 35.65 14.08 -12.72
N LEU A 387 35.06 15.18 -12.25
CA LEU A 387 35.63 16.06 -11.21
C LEU A 387 35.51 15.43 -9.82
N MET A 388 34.38 14.87 -9.48
CA MET A 388 34.05 14.43 -8.12
C MET A 388 34.21 12.93 -7.90
N GLY A 389 34.28 12.13 -8.98
CA GLY A 389 34.42 10.67 -8.88
C GLY A 389 33.16 9.93 -8.44
N GLU A 390 32.02 10.63 -8.31
CA GLU A 390 30.72 10.08 -7.87
C GLU A 390 29.62 10.38 -8.89
N LYS A 391 28.48 9.69 -8.76
CA LYS A 391 27.33 9.93 -9.61
C LYS A 391 26.56 11.16 -9.14
N VAL A 392 26.08 11.96 -10.10
CA VAL A 392 25.32 13.18 -9.83
C VAL A 392 24.06 12.90 -8.98
N SER A 393 23.34 11.79 -9.24
CA SER A 393 22.14 11.42 -8.48
C SER A 393 22.45 11.09 -7.01
N GLU A 394 23.59 10.46 -6.73
CA GLU A 394 24.05 10.18 -5.36
C GLU A 394 24.40 11.47 -4.62
N ALA A 395 25.10 12.39 -5.30
CA ALA A 395 25.44 13.69 -4.74
C ALA A 395 24.20 14.53 -4.39
N ILE A 396 23.19 14.58 -5.27
CA ILE A 396 21.94 15.30 -5.00
C ILE A 396 21.22 14.69 -3.79
N HIS A 397 21.16 13.38 -3.72
CA HIS A 397 20.54 12.67 -2.58
C HIS A 397 21.26 12.98 -1.26
N THR A 398 22.59 12.91 -1.27
CA THR A 398 23.44 13.23 -0.11
C THR A 398 23.26 14.69 0.34
N ALA A 399 23.15 15.62 -0.60
CA ALA A 399 22.92 17.03 -0.27
C ALA A 399 21.55 17.26 0.39
N LYS A 400 20.48 16.64 -0.12
CA LYS A 400 19.14 16.69 0.47
C LYS A 400 19.12 16.08 1.88
N GLN A 401 19.77 14.96 2.06
CA GLN A 401 19.91 14.31 3.37
C GLN A 401 20.73 15.19 4.33
N GLY A 402 21.85 15.75 3.88
CA GLY A 402 22.66 16.66 4.67
C GLY A 402 21.93 17.92 5.10
N PHE A 403 21.05 18.46 4.24
CA PHE A 403 20.20 19.60 4.58
C PHE A 403 19.23 19.26 5.72
N VAL A 404 18.53 18.11 5.62
CA VAL A 404 17.61 17.65 6.68
C VAL A 404 18.35 17.40 7.98
N GLN A 405 19.49 16.69 7.93
CA GLN A 405 20.31 16.43 9.12
C GLN A 405 20.84 17.72 9.74
N GLY A 406 21.26 18.70 8.93
CA GLY A 406 21.70 20.01 9.40
C GLY A 406 20.60 20.74 10.15
N ALA A 407 19.38 20.81 9.57
CA ALA A 407 18.23 21.44 10.21
C ALA A 407 17.85 20.75 11.54
N LEU A 408 17.84 19.41 11.57
CA LEU A 408 17.54 18.66 12.78
C LEU A 408 18.63 18.79 13.84
N LYS A 409 19.90 18.84 13.45
CA LYS A 409 21.01 19.02 14.40
C LYS A 409 20.94 20.35 15.16
N GLU A 410 20.38 21.39 14.54
CA GLU A 410 20.20 22.70 15.18
C GLU A 410 18.93 22.78 16.02
N THR A 411 17.91 22.01 15.72
CA THR A 411 16.56 22.17 16.31
C THR A 411 16.10 20.97 17.14
N TYR A 412 16.71 19.80 16.98
CA TYR A 412 16.31 18.58 17.65
C TYR A 412 17.37 18.16 18.68
N THR A 413 16.93 18.06 19.92
CA THR A 413 17.74 17.50 21.01
C THR A 413 17.19 16.13 21.37
N PRO A 414 17.91 15.04 21.07
CA PRO A 414 17.50 13.71 21.52
C PRO A 414 17.47 13.66 23.03
N ALA A 415 16.59 12.84 23.59
CA ALA A 415 16.46 12.70 25.04
C ALA A 415 17.83 12.46 25.72
N ALA A 416 18.15 13.27 26.71
CA ALA A 416 19.43 13.22 27.43
C ALA A 416 19.60 11.96 28.33
N THR A 417 18.52 11.22 28.50
CA THR A 417 18.42 10.00 29.29
C THR A 417 17.82 8.88 28.48
N GLU A 418 18.56 8.46 27.54
CA GLU A 418 18.59 7.09 27.10
C GLU A 418 19.75 7.02 26.08
N GLU A 419 20.96 7.01 26.57
CA GLU A 419 21.78 5.86 26.12
C GLU A 419 20.94 4.68 26.59
N PRO A 420 20.17 4.08 25.71
CA PRO A 420 19.19 3.15 26.18
C PRO A 420 19.93 1.90 26.62
N ALA A 421 19.75 1.56 27.88
CA ALA A 421 19.89 0.17 28.28
C ALA A 421 19.18 -0.73 27.26
N ASN A 422 18.07 -0.26 26.67
CA ASN A 422 17.38 -0.85 25.52
C ASN A 422 18.18 -0.83 24.21
N ARG A 423 19.00 0.16 23.88
CA ARG A 423 19.81 0.13 22.64
C ARG A 423 20.92 -0.92 22.75
N HIS A 424 21.55 -1.05 23.89
CA HIS A 424 22.50 -2.14 24.16
C HIS A 424 21.80 -3.50 24.21
N LEU A 425 20.59 -3.57 24.75
CA LEU A 425 19.78 -4.80 24.72
C LEU A 425 19.34 -5.13 23.29
N THR A 426 18.82 -4.16 22.56
CA THR A 426 18.43 -4.30 21.16
C THR A 426 19.61 -4.72 20.29
N GLN A 427 20.78 -4.09 20.43
CA GLN A 427 21.99 -4.46 19.70
C GLN A 427 22.50 -5.86 20.06
N ARG A 428 22.44 -6.26 21.34
CA ARG A 428 22.79 -7.63 21.77
C ARG A 428 21.82 -8.66 21.21
N ILE A 429 20.52 -8.39 21.25
CA ILE A 429 19.51 -9.26 20.66
C ILE A 429 19.69 -9.31 19.15
N ASP A 430 19.88 -8.18 18.47
CA ASP A 430 20.09 -8.12 17.04
C ASP A 430 21.36 -8.86 16.62
N HIS A 431 22.45 -8.79 17.39
CA HIS A 431 23.68 -9.55 17.10
C HIS A 431 23.43 -11.06 17.03
N ILE A 432 22.52 -11.60 17.84
CA ILE A 432 22.15 -13.02 17.84
C ILE A 432 21.07 -13.29 16.77
N VAL A 433 20.03 -12.47 16.74
CA VAL A 433 18.83 -12.68 15.89
C VAL A 433 19.16 -12.42 14.42
N THR A 434 20.05 -11.49 14.08
CA THR A 434 20.46 -11.23 12.69
C THR A 434 21.71 -12.01 12.26
N HIS A 435 22.24 -12.88 13.11
CA HIS A 435 23.40 -13.71 12.79
C HIS A 435 23.11 -14.71 11.66
N LYS A 436 24.04 -14.90 10.75
CA LYS A 436 23.87 -15.74 9.54
C LYS A 436 23.33 -17.16 9.80
N VAL A 437 23.73 -17.78 10.90
CA VAL A 437 23.33 -19.15 11.28
C VAL A 437 22.28 -19.10 12.39
N TRP A 438 22.59 -18.45 13.51
CA TRP A 438 21.68 -18.40 14.67
C TRP A 438 20.36 -17.68 14.36
N GLY A 439 20.39 -16.64 13.53
CA GLY A 439 19.18 -15.96 13.09
C GLY A 439 18.23 -16.87 12.32
N VAL A 440 18.76 -17.71 11.43
CA VAL A 440 17.95 -18.71 10.71
C VAL A 440 17.39 -19.77 11.66
N VAL A 441 18.18 -20.25 12.61
CA VAL A 441 17.73 -21.24 13.60
C VAL A 441 16.62 -20.67 14.48
N ILE A 442 16.79 -19.45 15.01
CA ILE A 442 15.77 -18.78 15.83
C ILE A 442 14.50 -18.55 15.01
N PHE A 443 14.66 -18.15 13.76
CA PHE A 443 13.55 -17.95 12.86
C PHE A 443 12.77 -19.26 12.61
N LEU A 444 13.45 -20.35 12.31
CA LEU A 444 12.81 -21.65 12.12
C LEU A 444 12.15 -22.15 13.41
N ALA A 445 12.77 -21.92 14.57
CA ALA A 445 12.20 -22.23 15.86
C ALA A 445 10.93 -21.40 16.15
N SER A 446 10.93 -20.11 15.84
CA SER A 446 9.75 -19.24 16.00
C SER A 446 8.60 -19.67 15.10
N LEU A 447 8.90 -20.08 13.87
CA LEU A 447 7.90 -20.65 12.94
C LEU A 447 7.38 -21.98 13.46
N PHE A 448 8.24 -22.86 13.94
CA PHE A 448 7.84 -24.13 14.50
C PHE A 448 6.88 -23.94 15.69
N ILE A 449 7.24 -23.06 16.63
CA ILE A 449 6.37 -22.71 17.75
C ILE A 449 5.03 -22.14 17.28
N MET A 450 5.04 -21.26 16.29
CA MET A 450 3.82 -20.67 15.72
C MET A 450 2.91 -21.75 15.11
N PHE A 451 3.46 -22.65 14.31
CA PHE A 451 2.68 -23.70 13.67
C PHE A 451 2.18 -24.72 14.70
N GLU A 452 3.05 -25.21 15.58
CA GLU A 452 2.69 -26.16 16.64
C GLU A 452 1.58 -25.58 17.51
N ALA A 453 1.73 -24.34 17.97
CA ALA A 453 0.69 -23.66 18.74
C ALA A 453 -0.62 -23.51 17.94
N THR A 454 -0.54 -23.20 16.65
CA THR A 454 -1.75 -23.07 15.80
C THR A 454 -2.51 -24.38 15.69
N PHE A 455 -1.81 -25.49 15.51
CA PHE A 455 -2.46 -26.80 15.38
C PHE A 455 -2.93 -27.35 16.71
N VAL A 456 -2.08 -27.36 17.73
CA VAL A 456 -2.43 -27.92 19.05
C VAL A 456 -3.49 -27.10 19.78
N LEU A 457 -3.32 -25.75 19.84
CA LEU A 457 -4.31 -24.91 20.52
C LEU A 457 -5.60 -24.73 19.71
N GLY A 458 -5.51 -24.83 18.39
CA GLY A 458 -6.64 -24.68 17.48
C GLY A 458 -7.54 -25.91 17.44
N GLU A 459 -7.02 -27.09 17.74
CA GLU A 459 -7.76 -28.35 17.70
C GLU A 459 -8.96 -28.34 18.66
N TYR A 460 -8.80 -27.87 19.90
CA TYR A 460 -9.87 -27.83 20.90
C TYR A 460 -11.08 -27.00 20.45
N PRO A 461 -10.92 -25.69 20.08
CA PRO A 461 -12.07 -24.91 19.62
C PRO A 461 -12.60 -25.40 18.27
N MET A 462 -11.76 -26.03 17.42
CA MET A 462 -12.15 -26.62 16.16
C MET A 462 -13.13 -27.79 16.38
N GLN A 463 -12.81 -28.74 17.27
CA GLN A 463 -13.71 -29.84 17.68
C GLN A 463 -15.03 -29.33 18.26
N GLY A 464 -14.98 -28.23 19.07
CA GLY A 464 -16.18 -27.61 19.61
C GLY A 464 -17.10 -27.04 18.52
N ILE A 465 -16.53 -26.38 17.51
CA ILE A 465 -17.29 -25.82 16.40
C ILE A 465 -17.83 -26.96 15.50
N GLU A 466 -17.04 -27.98 15.25
CA GLU A 466 -17.43 -29.15 14.47
C GLU A 466 -18.64 -29.85 15.11
N TRP A 467 -18.58 -30.12 16.41
CA TRP A 467 -19.73 -30.65 17.16
C TRP A 467 -20.96 -29.72 17.05
N LEU A 468 -20.78 -28.40 17.10
CA LEU A 468 -21.89 -27.45 16.98
C LEU A 468 -22.50 -27.45 15.57
N VAL A 469 -21.69 -27.56 14.54
CA VAL A 469 -22.11 -27.69 13.13
C VAL A 469 -22.89 -28.98 12.94
N GLU A 470 -22.38 -30.13 13.47
CA GLU A 470 -23.02 -31.43 13.43
C GLU A 470 -24.39 -31.39 14.14
N GLN A 471 -24.46 -30.85 15.37
CA GLN A 471 -25.74 -30.74 16.10
C GLN A 471 -26.72 -29.82 15.35
N THR A 472 -26.25 -28.77 14.68
CA THR A 472 -27.08 -27.91 13.85
C THR A 472 -27.61 -28.67 12.63
N GLY A 473 -26.77 -29.48 12.00
CA GLY A 473 -27.15 -30.35 10.90
C GLY A 473 -28.25 -31.37 11.33
N LEU A 474 -28.02 -32.07 12.43
CA LEU A 474 -29.00 -33.06 12.98
C LEU A 474 -30.32 -32.38 13.40
N PHE A 475 -30.27 -31.17 13.93
CA PHE A 475 -31.47 -30.41 14.30
C PHE A 475 -32.30 -30.04 13.05
N ILE A 476 -31.63 -29.54 12.00
CA ILE A 476 -32.29 -29.17 10.75
C ILE A 476 -32.78 -30.38 9.99
N GLU A 477 -32.05 -31.49 10.06
CA GLU A 477 -32.43 -32.75 9.50
C GLU A 477 -33.76 -33.27 10.05
N ARG A 478 -34.00 -33.07 11.36
CA ARG A 478 -35.28 -33.43 12.00
C ARG A 478 -36.42 -32.46 11.69
N LEU A 479 -36.10 -31.20 11.33
CA LEU A 479 -37.08 -30.15 11.09
C LEU A 479 -37.61 -30.18 9.65
N LEU A 480 -36.79 -30.56 8.69
CA LEU A 480 -37.13 -30.53 7.26
C LEU A 480 -37.66 -31.90 6.80
N PRO A 481 -38.72 -31.92 5.96
CA PRO A 481 -39.20 -33.15 5.34
C PRO A 481 -38.14 -33.73 4.37
N GLU A 482 -38.13 -35.00 4.21
CA GLU A 482 -37.19 -35.71 3.31
C GLU A 482 -37.36 -35.20 1.87
N GLY A 483 -36.20 -34.85 1.26
CA GLY A 483 -36.19 -34.35 -0.12
C GLY A 483 -34.94 -33.54 -0.48
N PRO A 484 -34.79 -33.18 -1.74
CA PRO A 484 -33.59 -32.51 -2.24
C PRO A 484 -33.26 -31.16 -1.52
N ILE A 485 -34.28 -30.49 -0.98
CA ILE A 485 -34.08 -29.22 -0.22
C ILE A 485 -33.42 -29.50 1.14
N LYS A 486 -33.81 -30.60 1.82
CA LYS A 486 -33.19 -31.02 3.07
C LYS A 486 -31.71 -31.30 2.83
N ASP A 487 -31.44 -32.17 1.83
CA ASP A 487 -30.05 -32.59 1.48
C ASP A 487 -29.20 -31.35 1.04
N MET A 488 -29.79 -30.39 0.30
CA MET A 488 -29.10 -29.14 -0.05
C MET A 488 -28.75 -28.31 1.17
N VAL A 489 -29.66 -28.21 2.14
CA VAL A 489 -29.41 -27.38 3.32
C VAL A 489 -28.42 -28.06 4.25
N VAL A 490 -28.56 -29.36 4.50
CA VAL A 490 -27.69 -30.08 5.42
C VAL A 490 -26.31 -30.30 4.82
N ASP A 491 -26.21 -30.94 3.65
CA ASP A 491 -24.92 -31.31 3.07
C ASP A 491 -24.30 -30.15 2.28
N GLY A 492 -25.09 -29.39 1.52
CA GLY A 492 -24.61 -28.30 0.68
C GLY A 492 -24.27 -27.05 1.47
N ILE A 493 -25.16 -26.57 2.34
CA ILE A 493 -25.00 -25.31 3.06
C ILE A 493 -24.29 -25.54 4.39
N ILE A 494 -24.86 -26.37 5.27
CA ILE A 494 -24.31 -26.58 6.62
C ILE A 494 -22.98 -27.30 6.54
N GLY A 495 -22.88 -28.42 5.80
CA GLY A 495 -21.64 -29.14 5.58
C GLY A 495 -20.56 -28.25 4.91
N GLY A 496 -20.92 -27.54 3.84
CA GLY A 496 -19.97 -26.70 3.11
C GLY A 496 -19.52 -25.45 3.86
N VAL A 497 -20.43 -24.70 4.47
CA VAL A 497 -20.08 -23.50 5.27
C VAL A 497 -19.48 -23.91 6.61
N GLY A 498 -20.01 -24.95 7.22
CA GLY A 498 -19.50 -25.53 8.47
C GLY A 498 -18.04 -25.92 8.36
N GLY A 499 -17.67 -26.66 7.31
CA GLY A 499 -16.28 -27.06 7.06
C GLY A 499 -15.30 -25.89 6.98
N VAL A 500 -15.75 -24.69 6.62
CA VAL A 500 -14.91 -23.49 6.60
C VAL A 500 -14.86 -22.79 7.97
N ILE A 501 -15.99 -22.74 8.67
CA ILE A 501 -16.06 -22.13 9.99
C ILE A 501 -15.25 -22.93 11.02
N VAL A 502 -15.18 -24.23 10.86
CA VAL A 502 -14.36 -25.14 11.68
C VAL A 502 -12.89 -24.69 11.69
N PHE A 503 -12.34 -24.20 10.58
CA PHE A 503 -10.95 -23.75 10.49
C PHE A 503 -10.71 -22.30 10.99
N LEU A 504 -11.77 -21.57 11.35
CA LEU A 504 -11.65 -20.18 11.81
C LEU A 504 -10.73 -20.02 13.03
N PRO A 505 -10.79 -20.87 14.08
CA PRO A 505 -9.88 -20.78 15.21
C PRO A 505 -8.41 -20.88 14.81
N ASN A 506 -8.06 -21.80 13.94
CA ASN A 506 -6.69 -21.95 13.46
C ASN A 506 -6.20 -20.69 12.74
N ILE A 507 -7.08 -20.09 11.93
CA ILE A 507 -6.79 -18.83 11.24
C ILE A 507 -6.59 -17.69 12.24
N LEU A 508 -7.43 -17.58 13.27
CA LEU A 508 -7.31 -16.57 14.31
C LEU A 508 -6.01 -16.73 15.12
N ILE A 509 -5.66 -17.96 15.51
CA ILE A 509 -4.42 -18.21 16.24
C ILE A 509 -3.21 -17.90 15.37
N LEU A 510 -3.23 -18.25 14.10
CA LEU A 510 -2.18 -17.91 13.15
C LEU A 510 -2.01 -16.38 13.04
N TYR A 511 -3.10 -15.64 12.88
CA TYR A 511 -3.05 -14.17 12.83
C TYR A 511 -2.58 -13.56 14.13
N PHE A 512 -2.93 -14.15 15.28
CA PHE A 512 -2.45 -13.72 16.58
C PHE A 512 -0.91 -13.78 16.65
N PHE A 513 -0.31 -14.90 16.27
CA PHE A 513 1.15 -15.05 16.29
C PHE A 513 1.83 -14.14 15.27
N ILE A 514 1.24 -13.95 14.08
CA ILE A 514 1.76 -13.02 13.08
C ILE A 514 1.73 -11.59 13.61
N SER A 515 0.61 -11.14 14.20
CA SER A 515 0.49 -9.81 14.79
C SER A 515 1.46 -9.62 15.97
N LEU A 516 1.68 -10.67 16.76
CA LEU A 516 2.68 -10.67 17.84
C LEU A 516 4.10 -10.47 17.31
N MET A 517 4.48 -11.20 16.25
CA MET A 517 5.80 -11.07 15.62
C MET A 517 5.98 -9.71 14.93
N GLU A 518 4.91 -9.16 14.38
CA GLU A 518 4.90 -7.84 13.72
C GLU A 518 5.04 -6.73 14.76
N ASP A 519 4.19 -6.72 15.79
CA ASP A 519 4.16 -5.68 16.84
C ASP A 519 5.45 -5.69 17.68
N SER A 520 6.05 -6.86 17.92
CA SER A 520 7.34 -6.97 18.61
C SER A 520 8.54 -6.43 17.83
N GLY A 521 8.40 -6.19 16.51
CA GLY A 521 9.49 -5.79 15.62
C GLY A 521 10.38 -6.95 15.14
N TYR A 522 10.07 -8.21 15.51
CA TYR A 522 10.82 -9.38 15.07
C TYR A 522 10.72 -9.63 13.56
N MET A 523 9.56 -9.31 12.98
CA MET A 523 9.27 -9.52 11.56
C MET A 523 10.26 -8.82 10.62
N SER A 524 10.70 -7.61 10.98
CA SER A 524 11.71 -6.85 10.21
C SER A 524 13.08 -7.57 10.18
N ARG A 525 13.47 -8.22 11.29
CA ARG A 525 14.71 -8.99 11.39
C ARG A 525 14.66 -10.28 10.57
N ALA A 526 13.53 -10.98 10.64
CA ALA A 526 13.28 -12.16 9.82
C ALA A 526 13.36 -11.83 8.31
N ALA A 527 12.73 -10.73 7.89
CA ALA A 527 12.84 -10.24 6.52
C ALA A 527 14.27 -9.86 6.13
N PHE A 528 15.02 -9.21 7.03
CA PHE A 528 16.42 -8.82 6.81
C PHE A 528 17.34 -10.02 6.58
N ILE A 529 17.22 -11.08 7.39
CA ILE A 529 18.05 -12.28 7.24
C ILE A 529 17.84 -12.92 5.86
N MET A 530 16.61 -12.94 5.39
CA MET A 530 16.22 -13.59 4.13
C MET A 530 16.31 -12.68 2.91
N ASP A 531 16.58 -11.39 3.08
CA ASP A 531 16.59 -10.41 2.00
C ASP A 531 17.57 -10.79 0.87
N LYS A 532 18.79 -11.21 1.24
CA LYS A 532 19.78 -11.65 0.25
C LYS A 532 19.34 -12.86 -0.57
N ALA A 533 18.59 -13.78 0.04
CA ALA A 533 18.05 -14.95 -0.66
C ALA A 533 16.90 -14.53 -1.60
N MET A 534 16.03 -13.65 -1.12
CA MET A 534 14.90 -13.13 -1.91
C MET A 534 15.36 -12.29 -3.10
N HIS A 535 16.37 -11.45 -2.95
CA HIS A 535 16.97 -10.69 -4.06
C HIS A 535 17.51 -11.59 -5.18
N LYS A 536 18.11 -12.73 -4.84
CA LYS A 536 18.55 -13.70 -5.85
C LYS A 536 17.39 -14.30 -6.64
N MET A 537 16.20 -14.28 -6.10
CA MET A 537 14.95 -14.72 -6.75
C MET A 537 14.25 -13.62 -7.51
N GLY A 538 14.71 -12.35 -7.41
CA GLY A 538 14.05 -11.17 -7.96
C GLY A 538 12.84 -10.73 -7.13
N LEU A 539 12.88 -10.97 -5.81
CA LEU A 539 11.86 -10.62 -4.85
C LEU A 539 12.46 -9.75 -3.73
N HIS A 540 11.62 -9.00 -3.07
CA HIS A 540 11.98 -8.21 -1.89
C HIS A 540 12.00 -9.08 -0.62
N GLY A 541 12.83 -8.75 0.38
CA GLY A 541 12.93 -9.50 1.64
C GLY A 541 11.59 -9.70 2.36
N LYS A 542 10.70 -8.70 2.34
CA LYS A 542 9.33 -8.81 2.90
C LYS A 542 8.48 -9.89 2.20
N SER A 543 8.80 -10.27 0.96
CA SER A 543 8.10 -11.36 0.25
C SER A 543 8.26 -12.72 0.94
N PHE A 544 9.38 -12.92 1.64
CA PHE A 544 9.66 -14.13 2.39
C PHE A 544 8.61 -14.41 3.46
N ILE A 545 8.18 -13.36 4.17
CA ILE A 545 7.17 -13.45 5.22
C ILE A 545 5.86 -13.97 4.64
N THR A 546 5.42 -13.39 3.53
CA THR A 546 4.17 -13.79 2.88
C THR A 546 4.23 -15.20 2.31
N LEU A 547 5.38 -15.63 1.77
CA LEU A 547 5.56 -16.99 1.29
C LEU A 547 5.47 -18.03 2.42
N ILE A 548 6.05 -17.71 3.58
CA ILE A 548 5.95 -18.61 4.76
C ILE A 548 4.53 -18.69 5.28
N MET A 549 3.81 -17.57 5.34
CA MET A 549 2.38 -17.59 5.69
C MET A 549 1.58 -18.51 4.78
N GLY A 550 2.03 -18.69 3.52
CA GLY A 550 1.44 -19.59 2.55
C GLY A 550 1.45 -21.07 2.98
N PHE A 551 2.34 -21.50 3.87
CA PHE A 551 2.32 -22.86 4.44
C PHE A 551 1.13 -23.07 5.39
N GLY A 552 0.64 -22.03 6.06
CA GLY A 552 -0.59 -22.11 6.82
C GLY A 552 -1.81 -21.99 5.91
N CYS A 553 -1.99 -20.81 5.30
CA CYS A 553 -3.09 -20.55 4.38
C CYS A 553 -2.70 -19.50 3.33
N ASN A 554 -2.98 -19.79 2.05
CA ASN A 554 -2.64 -18.91 0.94
C ASN A 554 -3.46 -17.60 0.93
N VAL A 555 -4.68 -17.60 1.45
CA VAL A 555 -5.56 -16.41 1.46
C VAL A 555 -4.97 -15.28 2.32
N PRO A 556 -4.67 -15.50 3.63
CA PRO A 556 -4.00 -14.49 4.42
C PRO A 556 -2.62 -14.10 3.88
N ALA A 557 -1.87 -15.04 3.32
CA ALA A 557 -0.59 -14.78 2.68
C ALA A 557 -0.72 -13.76 1.54
N ILE A 558 -1.70 -13.92 0.65
CA ILE A 558 -1.97 -12.97 -0.43
C ILE A 558 -2.38 -11.60 0.11
N LEU A 559 -3.25 -11.55 1.12
CA LEU A 559 -3.64 -10.29 1.75
C LEU A 559 -2.44 -9.57 2.40
N ALA A 560 -1.50 -10.32 2.98
CA ALA A 560 -0.28 -9.79 3.57
C ALA A 560 0.71 -9.22 2.54
N THR A 561 0.56 -9.54 1.24
CA THR A 561 1.41 -8.94 0.20
C THR A 561 1.28 -7.43 0.11
N ARG A 562 0.27 -6.82 0.73
CA ARG A 562 0.14 -5.36 0.87
C ARG A 562 1.32 -4.71 1.57
N MET A 563 2.04 -5.44 2.43
CA MET A 563 3.26 -4.96 3.10
C MET A 563 4.45 -4.82 2.15
N ILE A 564 4.35 -5.37 0.93
CA ILE A 564 5.41 -5.31 -0.08
C ILE A 564 5.22 -4.04 -0.91
N GLU A 565 6.15 -3.13 -0.85
CA GLU A 565 6.09 -1.82 -1.48
C GLU A 565 6.24 -1.90 -3.00
N SER A 566 7.17 -2.75 -3.49
CA SER A 566 7.38 -2.96 -4.91
C SER A 566 6.18 -3.68 -5.55
N ARG A 567 5.47 -3.01 -6.47
CA ARG A 567 4.35 -3.59 -7.22
C ARG A 567 4.76 -4.86 -7.97
N LYS A 568 5.97 -4.89 -8.53
CA LYS A 568 6.55 -6.06 -9.22
C LYS A 568 6.69 -7.22 -8.25
N SER A 569 7.41 -7.02 -7.14
CA SER A 569 7.64 -8.05 -6.12
C SER A 569 6.32 -8.51 -5.47
N ARG A 570 5.39 -7.58 -5.20
CA ARG A 570 4.06 -7.88 -4.67
C ARG A 570 3.28 -8.80 -5.60
N LEU A 571 3.23 -8.50 -6.89
CA LEU A 571 2.49 -9.30 -7.85
C LEU A 571 3.14 -10.68 -8.06
N ILE A 572 4.47 -10.75 -8.22
CA ILE A 572 5.18 -12.04 -8.33
C ILE A 572 4.94 -12.88 -7.08
N THR A 573 5.01 -12.28 -5.88
CA THR A 573 4.76 -12.99 -4.62
C THR A 573 3.33 -13.55 -4.59
N MET A 574 2.30 -12.76 -4.98
CA MET A 574 0.91 -13.25 -5.06
C MET A 574 0.78 -14.44 -6.00
N LEU A 575 1.44 -14.39 -7.17
CA LEU A 575 1.36 -15.45 -8.18
C LEU A 575 2.06 -16.74 -7.73
N VAL A 576 3.12 -16.62 -6.92
CA VAL A 576 3.97 -17.77 -6.50
C VAL A 576 3.48 -18.38 -5.18
N THR A 577 2.82 -17.61 -4.31
CA THR A 577 2.29 -18.06 -3.02
C THR A 577 1.47 -19.38 -3.12
N PRO A 578 0.62 -19.61 -4.14
CA PRO A 578 -0.13 -20.87 -4.25
C PRO A 578 0.71 -22.14 -4.40
N LEU A 579 2.00 -22.02 -4.73
CA LEU A 579 2.94 -23.15 -4.80
C LEU A 579 3.42 -23.58 -3.40
N MET A 580 3.23 -22.74 -2.37
CA MET A 580 3.45 -23.13 -0.98
C MET A 580 2.35 -24.11 -0.54
N SER A 581 2.75 -25.22 0.07
CA SER A 581 1.81 -26.25 0.53
C SER A 581 1.06 -25.76 1.77
N CYS A 582 -0.22 -25.42 1.64
CA CYS A 582 -1.05 -25.04 2.79
C CYS A 582 -1.50 -26.27 3.61
N SER A 583 -1.93 -26.03 4.85
CA SER A 583 -2.39 -27.07 5.79
C SER A 583 -3.52 -27.93 5.23
N ALA A 584 -4.43 -27.37 4.44
CA ALA A 584 -5.55 -28.07 3.81
C ALA A 584 -5.14 -29.21 2.83
N ARG A 585 -3.90 -29.24 2.38
CA ARG A 585 -3.36 -30.32 1.53
C ARG A 585 -2.78 -31.47 2.35
N LEU A 586 -2.46 -31.23 3.62
CA LEU A 586 -1.77 -32.21 4.48
C LEU A 586 -2.55 -33.52 4.64
N PRO A 587 -3.89 -33.55 4.86
CA PRO A 587 -4.65 -34.78 4.96
C PRO A 587 -4.51 -35.68 3.72
N VAL A 588 -4.51 -35.12 2.52
CA VAL A 588 -4.29 -35.87 1.27
C VAL A 588 -2.91 -36.53 1.30
N TYR A 589 -1.87 -35.84 1.72
CA TYR A 589 -0.52 -36.39 1.78
C TYR A 589 -0.40 -37.48 2.82
N ILE A 590 -1.03 -37.34 3.98
CA ILE A 590 -0.98 -38.32 5.06
C ILE A 590 -1.57 -39.65 4.56
N ILE A 591 -2.73 -39.63 3.91
CA ILE A 591 -3.39 -40.88 3.41
C ILE A 591 -2.53 -41.57 2.35
N PHE A 592 -2.03 -40.85 1.36
CA PHE A 592 -1.21 -41.43 0.30
C PHE A 592 0.16 -41.88 0.80
N VAL A 593 0.79 -41.14 1.72
CA VAL A 593 2.07 -41.52 2.33
C VAL A 593 1.88 -42.76 3.24
N ALA A 594 0.83 -42.79 4.05
CA ALA A 594 0.52 -43.94 4.89
C ALA A 594 0.21 -45.21 4.05
N ALA A 595 -0.45 -45.02 2.90
CA ALA A 595 -0.75 -46.09 1.97
C ALA A 595 0.51 -46.66 1.31
N PHE A 596 1.37 -45.83 0.73
CA PHE A 596 2.43 -46.27 -0.18
C PHE A 596 3.84 -46.16 0.39
N PHE A 597 4.10 -45.28 1.36
CA PHE A 597 5.44 -44.95 1.88
C PHE A 597 5.54 -44.98 3.42
N PRO A 598 5.00 -45.95 4.14
CA PRO A 598 4.92 -45.93 5.61
C PRO A 598 6.28 -45.93 6.30
N ARG A 599 7.32 -46.52 5.68
CA ARG A 599 8.69 -46.53 6.26
C ARG A 599 9.45 -45.23 6.15
N HIS A 600 9.05 -44.35 5.21
CA HIS A 600 9.76 -43.08 4.90
C HIS A 600 8.81 -41.91 4.90
N SER A 601 7.76 -41.91 5.70
CA SER A 601 6.69 -40.91 5.72
C SER A 601 7.22 -39.47 5.91
N GLY A 602 8.10 -39.27 6.87
CA GLY A 602 8.68 -37.94 7.12
C GLY A 602 9.53 -37.43 5.97
N ILE A 603 10.31 -38.33 5.33
CA ILE A 603 11.16 -37.94 4.18
C ILE A 603 10.30 -37.57 2.98
N MET A 604 9.22 -38.28 2.75
CA MET A 604 8.28 -38.00 1.64
C MET A 604 7.54 -36.70 1.83
N LEU A 605 7.03 -36.45 3.03
CA LEU A 605 6.41 -35.14 3.36
C LEU A 605 7.40 -34.01 3.20
N MET A 606 8.60 -34.11 3.76
CA MET A 606 9.63 -33.10 3.62
C MET A 606 10.00 -32.87 2.14
N GLY A 607 10.09 -33.95 1.35
CA GLY A 607 10.35 -33.88 -0.09
C GLY A 607 9.28 -33.11 -0.86
N LEU A 608 8.00 -33.31 -0.53
CA LEU A 608 6.89 -32.56 -1.12
C LEU A 608 6.97 -31.06 -0.78
N TYR A 609 7.20 -30.70 0.49
CA TYR A 609 7.35 -29.31 0.90
C TYR A 609 8.55 -28.63 0.19
N LEU A 610 9.68 -29.34 0.12
CA LEU A 610 10.88 -28.85 -0.57
C LEU A 610 10.64 -28.66 -2.07
N THR A 611 9.91 -29.58 -2.69
CA THR A 611 9.51 -29.48 -4.11
C THR A 611 8.67 -28.21 -4.36
N GLY A 612 7.71 -27.91 -3.48
CA GLY A 612 6.93 -26.68 -3.54
C GLY A 612 7.80 -25.43 -3.46
N ILE A 613 8.76 -25.38 -2.53
CA ILE A 613 9.70 -24.27 -2.38
C ILE A 613 10.56 -24.12 -3.65
N ILE A 614 11.13 -25.21 -4.14
CA ILE A 614 11.98 -25.16 -5.34
C ILE A 614 11.20 -24.63 -6.55
N LEU A 615 9.98 -25.14 -6.77
CA LEU A 615 9.12 -24.67 -7.84
C LEU A 615 8.75 -23.19 -7.67
N ALA A 616 8.46 -22.75 -6.46
CA ALA A 616 8.20 -21.35 -6.17
C ALA A 616 9.38 -20.45 -6.52
N VAL A 617 10.62 -20.87 -6.17
CA VAL A 617 11.85 -20.16 -6.53
C VAL A 617 12.03 -20.07 -8.05
N LEU A 618 11.85 -21.20 -8.75
CA LEU A 618 12.00 -21.28 -10.20
C LEU A 618 10.97 -20.41 -10.93
N VAL A 619 9.71 -20.49 -10.53
CA VAL A 619 8.63 -19.70 -11.12
C VAL A 619 8.81 -18.20 -10.80
N ALA A 620 9.18 -17.84 -9.57
CA ALA A 620 9.47 -16.45 -9.22
C ALA A 620 10.57 -15.86 -10.11
N ARG A 621 11.66 -16.62 -10.28
CA ARG A 621 12.79 -16.20 -11.13
C ARG A 621 12.39 -16.10 -12.61
N LEU A 622 11.57 -17.01 -13.08
CA LEU A 622 11.05 -16.98 -14.46
C LEU A 622 10.14 -15.77 -14.66
N LEU A 623 9.17 -15.53 -13.79
CA LEU A 623 8.25 -14.40 -13.88
C LEU A 623 8.97 -13.06 -13.77
N SER A 624 9.97 -12.95 -12.87
CA SER A 624 10.78 -11.74 -12.72
C SER A 624 11.57 -11.38 -14.00
N ARG A 625 12.00 -12.38 -14.78
CA ARG A 625 12.78 -12.19 -16.00
C ARG A 625 11.94 -12.00 -17.25
N THR A 626 10.73 -12.57 -17.28
CA THR A 626 9.90 -12.63 -18.51
C THR A 626 8.76 -11.64 -18.49
N VAL A 627 7.86 -11.77 -17.51
CA VAL A 627 6.58 -11.04 -17.48
C VAL A 627 6.75 -9.64 -16.90
N MET A 628 7.69 -9.46 -15.96
CA MET A 628 7.87 -8.22 -15.20
C MET A 628 9.30 -7.71 -15.30
N ARG A 629 9.68 -7.24 -16.49
CA ARG A 629 10.96 -6.56 -16.70
C ARG A 629 10.88 -5.15 -16.13
N GLY A 630 11.81 -4.78 -15.26
CA GLY A 630 11.97 -3.44 -14.69
C GLY A 630 13.07 -3.45 -13.64
N ASP A 631 13.79 -2.34 -13.50
CA ASP A 631 14.82 -2.18 -12.50
C ASP A 631 14.20 -2.17 -11.10
N GLU A 632 14.82 -2.87 -10.17
CA GLU A 632 14.46 -2.82 -8.77
C GLU A 632 15.11 -1.57 -8.18
N THR A 633 14.30 -0.74 -7.53
CA THR A 633 14.85 0.34 -6.71
C THR A 633 15.54 -0.29 -5.51
N PRO A 634 16.82 0.02 -5.25
CA PRO A 634 17.49 -0.44 -4.05
C PRO A 634 16.74 0.14 -2.84
N TYR A 635 16.18 -0.73 -2.03
CA TYR A 635 15.49 -0.37 -0.80
C TYR A 635 16.36 -0.75 0.40
N VAL A 636 16.63 0.22 1.24
CA VAL A 636 17.32 -0.03 2.52
C VAL A 636 16.28 -0.46 3.53
N MET A 637 16.35 -1.72 3.98
CA MET A 637 15.44 -2.26 4.97
C MET A 637 15.81 -1.74 6.36
N GLU A 638 14.95 -0.93 6.94
CA GLU A 638 15.12 -0.43 8.29
C GLU A 638 14.62 -1.45 9.32
N LEU A 639 15.42 -1.65 10.36
CA LEU A 639 15.06 -2.49 11.49
C LEU A 639 14.28 -1.65 12.50
N THR A 640 12.96 -1.86 12.57
CA THR A 640 12.11 -1.21 13.56
C THR A 640 12.58 -1.56 14.99
N PRO A 641 12.56 -0.63 15.97
CA PRO A 641 12.96 -0.93 17.34
C PRO A 641 12.05 -2.02 17.95
N TYR A 642 12.62 -2.85 18.86
CA TYR A 642 11.81 -3.79 19.62
C TYR A 642 10.84 -3.03 20.54
N ARG A 643 9.58 -3.46 20.51
CA ARG A 643 8.51 -2.92 21.36
C ARG A 643 7.88 -4.02 22.18
N ARG A 644 7.39 -3.69 23.36
CA ARG A 644 6.56 -4.62 24.13
C ARG A 644 5.22 -4.77 23.40
N PRO A 645 4.76 -6.02 23.20
CA PRO A 645 3.51 -6.26 22.49
C PRO A 645 2.32 -5.61 23.19
N ALA A 646 1.53 -4.85 22.45
CA ALA A 646 0.32 -4.21 22.93
C ALA A 646 -0.87 -5.19 22.80
N TRP A 647 -1.14 -5.99 23.84
CA TRP A 647 -2.14 -7.08 23.81
C TRP A 647 -3.50 -6.64 23.27
N LYS A 648 -4.01 -5.46 23.66
CA LYS A 648 -5.29 -4.95 23.15
C LYS A 648 -5.29 -4.74 21.63
N VAL A 649 -4.19 -4.26 21.08
CA VAL A 649 -4.03 -4.03 19.66
C VAL A 649 -3.94 -5.36 18.91
N ILE A 650 -3.16 -6.32 19.43
CA ILE A 650 -3.00 -7.65 18.86
C ILE A 650 -4.34 -8.37 18.77
N PHE A 651 -5.11 -8.41 19.87
CA PHE A 651 -6.44 -9.04 19.88
C PHE A 651 -7.42 -8.37 18.93
N LYS A 652 -7.42 -7.02 18.87
CA LYS A 652 -8.26 -6.28 17.94
C LYS A 652 -7.90 -6.60 16.50
N HIS A 653 -6.60 -6.53 16.15
CA HIS A 653 -6.13 -6.85 14.79
C HIS A 653 -6.45 -8.30 14.40
N THR A 654 -6.26 -9.25 15.31
CA THR A 654 -6.62 -10.66 15.10
C THR A 654 -8.10 -10.82 14.76
N TRP A 655 -8.96 -10.19 15.56
CA TRP A 655 -10.41 -10.22 15.37
C TRP A 655 -10.84 -9.56 14.06
N ASP A 656 -10.31 -8.38 13.77
CA ASP A 656 -10.62 -7.64 12.54
C ASP A 656 -10.23 -8.45 11.29
N LYS A 657 -9.06 -9.11 11.32
CA LYS A 657 -8.61 -9.99 10.22
C LYS A 657 -9.50 -11.22 10.06
N GLY A 658 -9.89 -11.86 11.17
CA GLY A 658 -10.81 -12.99 11.17
C GLY A 658 -12.21 -12.59 10.65
N TYR A 659 -12.73 -11.47 11.09
CA TYR A 659 -14.00 -10.93 10.59
C TYR A 659 -13.94 -10.58 9.10
N GLU A 660 -12.85 -9.94 8.65
CA GLU A 660 -12.61 -9.70 7.22
C GLU A 660 -12.60 -11.00 6.40
N TYR A 661 -11.96 -12.05 6.93
CA TYR A 661 -11.93 -13.36 6.29
C TYR A 661 -13.35 -13.93 6.12
N LEU A 662 -14.14 -14.00 7.20
CA LEU A 662 -15.51 -14.49 7.15
C LEU A 662 -16.39 -13.67 6.20
N LYS A 663 -16.34 -12.34 6.30
CA LYS A 663 -17.14 -11.44 5.46
C LYS A 663 -16.78 -11.55 3.97
N LYS A 664 -15.50 -11.72 3.66
CA LYS A 664 -15.02 -11.76 2.28
C LYS A 664 -15.18 -13.14 1.63
N MET A 665 -15.06 -14.20 2.43
CA MET A 665 -14.97 -15.57 1.93
C MET A 665 -16.27 -16.36 2.11
N GLY A 666 -17.07 -16.07 3.15
CA GLY A 666 -18.26 -16.84 3.47
C GLY A 666 -19.28 -16.91 2.33
N GLY A 667 -19.57 -15.79 1.66
CA GLY A 667 -20.52 -15.79 0.54
C GLY A 667 -20.02 -16.54 -0.69
N VAL A 668 -18.72 -16.49 -0.96
CA VAL A 668 -18.12 -17.20 -2.10
C VAL A 668 -18.10 -18.70 -1.86
N ILE A 669 -17.73 -19.10 -0.65
CA ILE A 669 -17.65 -20.51 -0.27
C ILE A 669 -19.04 -21.10 -0.24
N LEU A 670 -20.04 -20.40 0.27
CA LEU A 670 -21.42 -20.82 0.24
C LEU A 670 -21.89 -21.14 -1.19
N ILE A 671 -21.64 -20.23 -2.14
CA ILE A 671 -22.03 -20.44 -3.54
C ILE A 671 -21.26 -21.63 -4.12
N ALA A 672 -19.95 -21.73 -3.86
CA ALA A 672 -19.14 -22.84 -4.34
C ALA A 672 -19.61 -24.19 -3.79
N SER A 673 -19.93 -24.25 -2.49
CA SER A 673 -20.43 -25.49 -1.85
C SER A 673 -21.76 -25.93 -2.42
N ILE A 674 -22.71 -24.99 -2.63
CA ILE A 674 -24.00 -25.31 -3.28
C ILE A 674 -23.78 -25.84 -4.70
N VAL A 675 -22.86 -25.22 -5.47
CA VAL A 675 -22.58 -25.68 -6.84
C VAL A 675 -21.95 -27.06 -6.84
N VAL A 676 -20.95 -27.32 -5.98
CA VAL A 676 -20.30 -28.63 -5.89
C VAL A 676 -21.30 -29.70 -5.43
N TRP A 677 -22.13 -29.40 -4.41
CA TRP A 677 -23.20 -30.29 -3.97
C TRP A 677 -24.16 -30.58 -5.11
N PHE A 678 -24.65 -29.54 -5.84
CA PHE A 678 -25.56 -29.75 -6.96
C PHE A 678 -24.99 -30.67 -8.06
N LEU A 679 -23.72 -30.44 -8.40
CA LEU A 679 -23.02 -31.27 -9.40
C LEU A 679 -22.81 -32.73 -8.92
N GLY A 680 -22.61 -32.93 -7.63
CA GLY A 680 -22.47 -34.30 -7.03
C GLY A 680 -23.80 -34.99 -6.78
N TYR A 681 -24.88 -34.24 -6.53
CA TYR A 681 -26.20 -34.77 -6.20
C TYR A 681 -27.00 -35.19 -7.43
N TYR A 682 -26.96 -34.41 -8.51
CA TYR A 682 -27.73 -34.63 -9.71
C TYR A 682 -26.92 -35.28 -10.86
N PRO A 683 -27.55 -36.09 -11.73
CA PRO A 683 -28.90 -36.68 -11.64
C PRO A 683 -28.95 -37.78 -10.58
N ARG A 684 -30.06 -37.84 -9.79
CA ARG A 684 -30.29 -38.87 -8.78
C ARG A 684 -31.30 -39.85 -9.30
N SER A 685 -31.02 -41.16 -9.10
CA SER A 685 -31.94 -42.21 -9.47
C SER A 685 -31.97 -43.28 -8.35
N GLU A 686 -33.17 -43.77 -8.02
CA GLU A 686 -33.38 -44.82 -7.05
C GLU A 686 -32.74 -46.19 -7.47
N GLN A 687 -32.23 -46.27 -8.72
CA GLN A 687 -31.55 -47.47 -9.22
C GLN A 687 -30.11 -47.59 -8.72
N TYR A 688 -29.58 -46.59 -8.05
CA TYR A 688 -28.17 -46.57 -7.57
C TYR A 688 -28.12 -46.87 -6.08
N ASP A 689 -27.86 -48.13 -5.74
CA ASP A 689 -27.88 -48.65 -4.37
C ASP A 689 -26.72 -48.18 -3.46
N THR A 690 -25.72 -47.53 -3.99
CA THR A 690 -24.54 -47.07 -3.23
C THR A 690 -24.15 -45.63 -3.55
N PRO A 691 -23.65 -44.87 -2.55
CA PRO A 691 -23.19 -43.48 -2.76
C PRO A 691 -22.15 -43.34 -3.88
N ALA A 692 -21.25 -44.32 -4.03
CA ALA A 692 -20.25 -44.33 -5.09
C ALA A 692 -20.87 -44.44 -6.50
N LYS A 693 -21.89 -45.29 -6.69
CA LYS A 693 -22.61 -45.39 -7.97
C LYS A 693 -23.42 -44.15 -8.29
N GLN A 694 -24.01 -43.54 -7.25
CA GLN A 694 -24.70 -42.25 -7.41
C GLN A 694 -23.74 -41.14 -7.86
N GLN A 695 -22.58 -41.05 -7.25
CA GLN A 695 -21.54 -40.09 -7.66
C GLN A 695 -20.98 -40.39 -9.06
N GLU A 696 -20.82 -41.63 -9.44
CA GLU A 696 -20.38 -42.02 -10.78
C GLU A 696 -21.30 -41.53 -11.90
N HIS A 697 -22.60 -41.48 -11.66
CA HIS A 697 -23.60 -41.04 -12.61
C HIS A 697 -24.08 -39.61 -12.41
N SER A 698 -23.47 -38.89 -11.48
CA SER A 698 -23.72 -37.46 -11.27
C SER A 698 -22.99 -36.57 -12.30
N TYR A 699 -23.34 -35.29 -12.38
CA TYR A 699 -22.66 -34.33 -13.26
C TYR A 699 -21.16 -34.27 -12.97
N ILE A 700 -20.74 -34.33 -11.69
CA ILE A 700 -19.33 -34.33 -11.34
C ILE A 700 -18.64 -35.64 -11.82
N GLY A 701 -19.36 -36.77 -11.82
CA GLY A 701 -18.90 -38.06 -12.37
C GLY A 701 -18.67 -37.97 -13.88
N TYR A 702 -19.60 -37.35 -14.61
CA TYR A 702 -19.42 -37.14 -16.06
C TYR A 702 -18.26 -36.23 -16.36
N ILE A 703 -18.04 -35.15 -15.54
CA ILE A 703 -16.87 -34.26 -15.67
C ILE A 703 -15.59 -35.09 -15.39
N GLY A 704 -15.56 -35.94 -14.36
CA GLY A 704 -14.42 -36.80 -14.05
C GLY A 704 -14.03 -37.70 -15.21
N LYS A 705 -15.03 -38.40 -15.79
CA LYS A 705 -14.85 -39.29 -16.98
C LYS A 705 -14.42 -38.48 -18.23
N ALA A 706 -14.91 -37.26 -18.40
CA ALA A 706 -14.50 -36.43 -19.52
C ALA A 706 -13.04 -35.92 -19.41
N ILE A 707 -12.54 -35.73 -18.18
CA ILE A 707 -11.16 -35.29 -17.90
C ILE A 707 -10.18 -36.47 -17.87
N GLU A 708 -10.67 -37.72 -17.64
CA GLU A 708 -9.86 -38.94 -17.52
C GLU A 708 -8.82 -39.11 -18.65
N PRO A 709 -9.14 -38.90 -19.94
CA PRO A 709 -8.14 -39.02 -21.01
C PRO A 709 -6.93 -38.10 -20.85
N ALA A 710 -7.13 -36.91 -20.24
CA ALA A 710 -6.06 -35.99 -19.97
C ALA A 710 -5.25 -36.36 -18.71
N LEU A 711 -5.84 -37.12 -17.80
CA LEU A 711 -5.23 -37.57 -16.54
C LEU A 711 -4.61 -38.94 -16.65
N ALA A 712 -5.08 -39.83 -17.57
CA ALA A 712 -4.55 -41.16 -17.80
C ALA A 712 -3.01 -41.20 -18.01
N PRO A 713 -2.35 -40.26 -18.72
CA PRO A 713 -0.90 -40.23 -18.83
C PRO A 713 -0.16 -40.04 -17.51
N LEU A 714 -0.85 -39.58 -16.46
CA LEU A 714 -0.35 -39.42 -15.10
C LEU A 714 -0.58 -40.63 -14.22
N GLY A 715 -1.29 -41.67 -14.74
CA GLY A 715 -1.71 -42.84 -13.98
C GLY A 715 -2.93 -42.60 -13.08
N PHE A 716 -3.73 -41.55 -13.34
CA PHE A 716 -4.93 -41.20 -12.57
C PHE A 716 -6.18 -41.75 -13.25
N ASP A 717 -7.10 -42.30 -12.47
CA ASP A 717 -8.43 -42.70 -12.91
C ASP A 717 -9.46 -41.53 -12.79
N TRP A 718 -10.66 -41.72 -13.27
CA TRP A 718 -11.74 -40.76 -13.19
C TRP A 718 -12.14 -40.42 -11.75
N LYS A 719 -11.99 -41.32 -10.77
CA LYS A 719 -12.28 -41.11 -9.35
C LYS A 719 -11.29 -40.11 -8.75
N MET A 720 -10.00 -40.28 -9.03
CA MET A 720 -8.98 -39.29 -8.70
C MET A 720 -9.27 -37.92 -9.36
N GLY A 721 -9.77 -37.98 -10.62
CA GLY A 721 -10.20 -36.76 -11.33
C GLY A 721 -11.32 -36.02 -10.63
N ILE A 722 -12.34 -36.71 -10.13
CA ILE A 722 -13.43 -36.13 -9.33
C ILE A 722 -12.88 -35.51 -8.05
N GLY A 723 -11.97 -36.18 -7.34
CA GLY A 723 -11.31 -35.64 -6.16
C GLY A 723 -10.61 -34.33 -6.46
N LEU A 724 -9.91 -34.21 -7.61
CA LEU A 724 -9.28 -32.97 -8.03
C LEU A 724 -10.28 -31.84 -8.33
N VAL A 725 -11.42 -32.17 -8.95
CA VAL A 725 -12.49 -31.19 -9.25
C VAL A 725 -13.14 -30.70 -7.96
N SER A 726 -13.48 -31.61 -7.02
CA SER A 726 -14.00 -31.23 -5.69
C SER A 726 -13.03 -30.34 -4.93
N GLY A 727 -11.74 -30.64 -5.00
CA GLY A 727 -10.67 -29.85 -4.38
C GLY A 727 -10.45 -28.45 -4.95
N VAL A 728 -11.13 -28.06 -6.03
CA VAL A 728 -11.17 -26.67 -6.50
C VAL A 728 -11.94 -25.78 -5.51
N GLY A 729 -13.01 -26.28 -4.95
CA GLY A 729 -13.78 -25.58 -3.91
C GLY A 729 -12.96 -25.41 -2.64
N ALA A 730 -12.65 -26.54 -2.01
CA ALA A 730 -11.81 -26.66 -0.82
C ALA A 730 -10.96 -27.93 -0.91
N LYS A 731 -9.70 -27.85 -0.51
CA LYS A 731 -8.73 -28.95 -0.69
C LYS A 731 -9.04 -30.17 0.16
N GLU A 732 -9.67 -29.96 1.29
CA GLU A 732 -10.14 -31.01 2.23
C GLU A 732 -11.16 -31.93 1.59
N LEU A 733 -12.00 -31.44 0.66
CA LEU A 733 -13.00 -32.20 -0.03
C LEU A 733 -12.41 -33.34 -0.90
N ILE A 734 -11.12 -33.25 -1.23
CA ILE A 734 -10.43 -34.34 -1.95
C ILE A 734 -10.52 -35.65 -1.15
N VAL A 735 -10.21 -35.58 0.15
CA VAL A 735 -10.16 -36.78 1.03
C VAL A 735 -11.55 -37.37 1.21
N SER A 736 -12.54 -36.52 1.53
CA SER A 736 -13.92 -36.96 1.68
C SER A 736 -14.45 -37.58 0.38
N THR A 737 -14.21 -36.94 -0.77
CA THR A 737 -14.63 -37.49 -2.08
C THR A 737 -13.96 -38.80 -2.40
N LEU A 738 -12.65 -38.96 -2.12
CA LEU A 738 -11.93 -40.21 -2.33
C LEU A 738 -12.45 -41.32 -1.37
N GLY A 739 -12.80 -40.96 -0.13
CA GLY A 739 -13.40 -41.86 0.85
C GLY A 739 -14.71 -42.48 0.35
N VAL A 740 -15.62 -41.65 -0.11
CA VAL A 740 -16.90 -42.10 -0.69
C VAL A 740 -16.70 -42.96 -1.93
N LEU A 741 -15.79 -42.58 -2.85
CA LEU A 741 -15.60 -43.29 -4.13
C LEU A 741 -14.82 -44.60 -4.02
N TYR A 742 -13.89 -44.73 -3.06
CA TYR A 742 -13.05 -45.92 -2.92
C TYR A 742 -13.44 -46.80 -1.74
N ALA A 743 -13.89 -46.20 -0.61
CA ALA A 743 -14.24 -46.93 0.60
C ALA A 743 -15.75 -47.06 0.88
N ASN A 744 -16.62 -46.39 0.10
CA ASN A 744 -18.07 -46.27 0.34
C ASN A 744 -18.43 -45.73 1.75
N GLN A 745 -17.55 -44.97 2.38
CA GLN A 745 -17.72 -44.39 3.73
C GLN A 745 -17.26 -42.95 3.76
N GLU A 746 -17.85 -42.16 4.64
CA GLU A 746 -17.35 -40.83 5.00
C GLU A 746 -16.14 -40.95 5.93
N VAL A 747 -15.24 -39.98 5.87
CA VAL A 747 -13.98 -40.03 6.63
C VAL A 747 -14.20 -39.28 7.95
N ASP A 748 -14.54 -40.02 8.99
CA ASP A 748 -14.81 -39.45 10.31
C ASP A 748 -13.73 -39.78 11.36
N ASN A 749 -12.94 -40.86 11.15
CA ASN A 749 -12.00 -41.38 12.15
C ASN A 749 -10.72 -41.93 11.52
N ALA A 750 -9.67 -42.13 12.35
CA ALA A 750 -8.39 -42.74 11.95
C ALA A 750 -8.57 -44.18 11.36
N GLU A 751 -9.63 -44.92 11.73
CA GLU A 751 -9.96 -46.20 11.15
C GLU A 751 -10.45 -46.07 9.70
N SER A 752 -11.22 -45.07 9.38
CA SER A 752 -11.66 -44.75 8.00
C SER A 752 -10.52 -44.30 7.10
N GLU A 753 -9.54 -43.55 7.61
CA GLU A 753 -8.33 -43.20 6.86
C GLU A 753 -7.51 -44.49 6.50
N ALA A 754 -7.39 -45.41 7.43
CA ALA A 754 -6.69 -46.68 7.19
C ALA A 754 -7.41 -47.55 6.12
N GLN A 755 -8.73 -47.53 6.11
CA GLN A 755 -9.54 -48.25 5.09
C GLN A 755 -9.39 -47.62 3.70
N ILE A 756 -9.38 -46.29 3.61
CA ILE A 756 -9.14 -45.60 2.34
C ILE A 756 -7.72 -45.88 1.85
N ALA A 757 -6.72 -45.81 2.73
CA ALA A 757 -5.34 -46.13 2.39
C ALA A 757 -5.22 -47.60 1.86
N ALA A 758 -5.94 -48.55 2.45
CA ALA A 758 -5.99 -49.93 1.98
C ALA A 758 -6.69 -50.06 0.61
N ALA A 759 -7.80 -49.34 0.40
CA ALA A 759 -8.51 -49.35 -0.87
C ALA A 759 -7.68 -48.73 -2.01
N LEU A 760 -7.00 -47.63 -1.75
CA LEU A 760 -6.10 -46.96 -2.70
C LEU A 760 -4.95 -47.89 -3.14
N LYS A 761 -4.40 -48.70 -2.23
CA LYS A 761 -3.33 -49.66 -2.55
C LYS A 761 -3.73 -50.70 -3.59
N THR A 762 -5.02 -51.09 -3.67
CA THR A 762 -5.50 -52.09 -4.60
C THR A 762 -5.67 -51.55 -6.02
N VAL A 763 -5.83 -50.21 -6.17
CA VAL A 763 -6.20 -49.60 -7.45
C VAL A 763 -5.08 -48.74 -8.03
N THR A 764 -4.22 -48.17 -7.17
CA THR A 764 -3.22 -47.18 -7.57
C THR A 764 -1.79 -47.69 -7.39
N THR A 765 -0.88 -47.29 -8.25
CA THR A 765 0.54 -47.64 -8.15
C THR A 765 1.32 -46.63 -7.35
N PRO A 766 2.47 -46.96 -6.70
CA PRO A 766 3.29 -46.00 -5.96
C PRO A 766 3.74 -44.80 -6.79
N PRO A 767 4.15 -44.91 -8.07
CA PRO A 767 4.47 -43.74 -8.92
C PRO A 767 3.26 -42.84 -9.17
N ALA A 768 2.07 -43.40 -9.38
CA ALA A 768 0.84 -42.63 -9.58
C ALA A 768 0.44 -41.90 -8.28
N ALA A 769 0.60 -42.54 -7.12
CA ALA A 769 0.36 -41.94 -5.82
C ALA A 769 1.29 -40.73 -5.58
N LEU A 770 2.58 -40.86 -5.90
CA LEU A 770 3.54 -39.76 -5.80
C LEU A 770 3.21 -38.63 -6.79
N ALA A 771 2.87 -38.98 -8.03
CA ALA A 771 2.44 -38.02 -9.04
C ALA A 771 1.17 -37.25 -8.61
N TYR A 772 0.21 -37.96 -7.97
CA TYR A 772 -1.02 -37.36 -7.46
C TYR A 772 -0.71 -36.34 -6.35
N MET A 773 0.14 -36.67 -5.39
CA MET A 773 0.56 -35.77 -4.32
C MET A 773 1.25 -34.52 -4.89
N VAL A 774 2.13 -34.68 -5.89
CA VAL A 774 2.79 -33.54 -6.57
C VAL A 774 1.77 -32.71 -7.38
N PHE A 775 0.81 -33.36 -8.02
CA PHE A 775 -0.27 -32.67 -8.71
C PHE A 775 -1.09 -31.82 -7.73
N VAL A 776 -1.53 -32.39 -6.60
CA VAL A 776 -2.28 -31.72 -5.54
C VAL A 776 -1.48 -30.57 -4.94
N LEU A 777 -0.15 -30.69 -4.85
CA LEU A 777 0.75 -29.64 -4.38
C LEU A 777 0.68 -28.38 -5.26
N ILE A 778 0.61 -28.54 -6.57
CA ILE A 778 0.86 -27.44 -7.52
C ILE A 778 -0.43 -26.92 -8.16
N TYR A 779 -1.40 -27.83 -8.48
CA TYR A 779 -2.55 -27.53 -9.32
C TYR A 779 -3.42 -26.41 -8.77
N PHE A 780 -4.39 -26.04 -9.54
CA PHE A 780 -5.40 -25.02 -9.34
C PHE A 780 -5.56 -24.61 -7.86
N PRO A 781 -5.29 -23.34 -7.47
CA PRO A 781 -5.48 -22.88 -6.10
C PRO A 781 -6.96 -22.97 -5.70
N CYS A 782 -7.27 -23.02 -4.40
CA CYS A 782 -8.66 -22.96 -3.97
C CYS A 782 -9.32 -21.66 -4.47
N LEU A 783 -10.63 -21.69 -4.69
CA LEU A 783 -11.38 -20.55 -5.25
C LEU A 783 -11.20 -19.29 -4.41
N ALA A 784 -11.11 -19.43 -3.08
CA ALA A 784 -10.83 -18.35 -2.14
C ALA A 784 -9.51 -17.63 -2.46
N THR A 785 -8.46 -18.37 -2.80
CA THR A 785 -7.15 -17.81 -3.19
C THR A 785 -7.23 -17.00 -4.49
N LEU A 786 -7.95 -17.49 -5.49
CA LEU A 786 -8.13 -16.77 -6.77
C LEU A 786 -8.90 -15.46 -6.59
N ILE A 787 -9.92 -15.47 -5.74
CA ILE A 787 -10.68 -14.27 -5.42
C ILE A 787 -9.83 -13.27 -4.63
N ALA A 788 -8.97 -13.75 -3.72
CA ALA A 788 -8.01 -12.90 -3.03
C ALA A 788 -7.05 -12.22 -4.04
N ILE A 789 -6.49 -12.97 -4.99
CA ILE A 789 -5.64 -12.43 -6.07
C ILE A 789 -6.42 -11.38 -6.89
N LYS A 790 -7.65 -11.69 -7.33
CA LYS A 790 -8.50 -10.76 -8.08
C LYS A 790 -8.75 -9.48 -7.28
N LYS A 791 -9.01 -9.60 -5.99
CA LYS A 791 -9.32 -8.46 -5.12
C LYS A 791 -8.11 -7.56 -4.91
N GLU A 792 -6.92 -8.15 -4.69
CA GLU A 792 -5.67 -7.40 -4.50
C GLU A 792 -5.13 -6.80 -5.80
N THR A 793 -5.32 -7.47 -6.93
CA THR A 793 -4.85 -6.98 -8.24
C THR A 793 -5.91 -6.16 -8.97
N LYS A 794 -7.17 -6.16 -8.51
CA LYS A 794 -8.37 -5.58 -9.17
C LYS A 794 -8.63 -6.10 -10.59
N GLN A 795 -7.96 -7.18 -11.02
CA GLN A 795 -8.01 -7.70 -12.38
C GLN A 795 -8.17 -9.22 -12.39
N TRP A 796 -9.15 -9.72 -13.13
CA TRP A 796 -9.37 -11.16 -13.32
C TRP A 796 -8.24 -11.86 -14.07
N ARG A 797 -7.55 -11.14 -14.97
CA ARG A 797 -6.47 -11.73 -15.77
C ARG A 797 -5.38 -12.43 -14.93
N TRP A 798 -5.02 -11.87 -13.77
CA TRP A 798 -4.01 -12.46 -12.90
C TRP A 798 -4.50 -13.69 -12.15
N ALA A 799 -5.76 -13.70 -11.73
CA ALA A 799 -6.37 -14.86 -11.11
C ALA A 799 -6.49 -16.04 -12.13
N ILE A 800 -6.97 -15.75 -13.35
CA ILE A 800 -7.06 -16.72 -14.42
C ILE A 800 -5.65 -17.22 -14.83
N PHE A 801 -4.70 -16.31 -14.98
CA PHE A 801 -3.31 -16.66 -15.25
C PHE A 801 -2.75 -17.61 -14.20
N THR A 802 -3.00 -17.34 -12.90
CA THR A 802 -2.56 -18.22 -11.80
C THR A 802 -3.19 -19.61 -11.93
N ALA A 803 -4.49 -19.68 -12.13
CA ALA A 803 -5.21 -20.94 -12.28
C ALA A 803 -4.67 -21.79 -13.44
N VAL A 804 -4.45 -21.16 -14.59
CA VAL A 804 -3.97 -21.86 -15.80
C VAL A 804 -2.53 -22.32 -15.64
N TYR A 805 -1.60 -21.41 -15.25
CA TYR A 805 -0.20 -21.78 -15.19
C TYR A 805 0.09 -22.84 -14.11
N THR A 806 -0.58 -22.75 -12.95
CA THR A 806 -0.39 -23.76 -11.89
C THR A 806 -0.93 -25.12 -12.31
N THR A 807 -2.05 -25.19 -13.03
CA THR A 807 -2.61 -26.44 -13.54
C THR A 807 -1.72 -27.07 -14.62
N VAL A 808 -1.22 -26.26 -15.56
CA VAL A 808 -0.27 -26.74 -16.58
C VAL A 808 1.03 -27.21 -15.93
N LEU A 809 1.57 -26.45 -14.98
CA LEU A 809 2.78 -26.82 -14.26
C LEU A 809 2.58 -28.11 -13.45
N ALA A 810 1.42 -28.28 -12.80
CA ALA A 810 1.07 -29.48 -12.06
C ALA A 810 1.03 -30.70 -12.98
N TRP A 811 0.42 -30.55 -14.15
CA TRP A 811 0.35 -31.63 -15.14
C TRP A 811 1.74 -32.07 -15.60
N VAL A 812 2.60 -31.10 -15.99
CA VAL A 812 3.97 -31.40 -16.44
C VAL A 812 4.81 -32.02 -15.32
N ALA A 813 4.73 -31.48 -14.10
CA ALA A 813 5.49 -32.01 -12.97
C ALA A 813 5.03 -33.41 -12.58
N ALA A 814 3.72 -33.69 -12.52
CA ALA A 814 3.17 -34.99 -12.20
C ALA A 814 3.50 -36.02 -13.31
N PHE A 815 3.44 -35.62 -14.58
CA PHE A 815 3.85 -36.46 -15.70
C PHE A 815 5.33 -36.86 -15.57
N ALA A 816 6.21 -35.92 -15.32
CA ALA A 816 7.62 -36.22 -15.11
C ALA A 816 7.85 -37.16 -13.93
N VAL A 817 7.14 -36.93 -12.81
CA VAL A 817 7.23 -37.77 -11.61
C VAL A 817 6.70 -39.17 -11.87
N TYR A 818 5.59 -39.32 -12.60
CA TYR A 818 5.03 -40.61 -12.96
C TYR A 818 5.97 -41.44 -13.86
N GLN A 819 6.50 -40.80 -14.93
CA GLN A 819 7.40 -41.46 -15.87
C GLN A 819 8.74 -41.83 -15.21
N ILE A 820 9.34 -40.92 -14.45
CA ILE A 820 10.60 -41.19 -13.74
C ILE A 820 10.37 -42.25 -12.63
N GLY A 821 9.26 -42.08 -11.87
CA GLY A 821 8.91 -43.03 -10.81
C GLY A 821 8.64 -44.42 -11.35
N GLY A 822 8.00 -44.55 -12.53
CA GLY A 822 7.80 -45.84 -13.19
C GLY A 822 9.09 -46.50 -13.72
N MET A 823 10.19 -45.79 -13.84
CA MET A 823 11.51 -46.31 -14.18
C MET A 823 12.31 -46.78 -12.94
N ILE A 824 12.02 -46.22 -11.76
CA ILE A 824 12.82 -46.42 -10.55
C ILE A 824 12.12 -47.30 -9.52
N LEU A 825 10.81 -47.20 -9.40
CA LEU A 825 9.94 -47.93 -8.49
C LEU A 825 9.24 -49.11 -9.22
#